data_3104038c348c13bfd089678ef6f06e84
#
_entry.id   3104038c348c13bfd089678ef6f06e84
#
_cell.length_a   1.000
_cell.length_b   1.000
_cell.length_c   1.000
_cell.angle_alpha   90.00
_cell.angle_beta   90.00
_cell.angle_gamma   90.00
#
_symmetry.space_group_name_H-M   'P 1'
#
loop_
_entity.id
_entity.type
_entity.pdbx_description
1 polymer ?
#
loop_
_entity_poly.entity_id
_entity_poly.type
_entity_poly.pdbx_seq_one_letter_code
_entity_poly.pdbx_strand_id
1 'polypeptide(L)'
;MCGGDPALAWPDNRWEIGQTLTEAKHLEEAARTFLQEVDDLGSQACKEVKLADWNYQSDITDKHKQKRLAALLKYAKWQKKAWERVRKWNGKWEKLSDPFLKRQFKLMSILGTSALSKNELEEYNRLEAEMMSIYSTAKICDFKDPKNCQLSLEPDLGRILRRSRNYEELEHVWKMWRDNSGRRLRQHYKRFITLANKAAALNGFSNMEEMWLYPYESETFREDIAELWEQLKPLYQQLHAYVRRKLREEYGERKVTRGGPIPAHLLGNMWAQSWSDVYHMTVPFPDKASIDVTPQMEMQGYTPRVLFELSEEFFVSLNLSRMPTEFWENSIIQKPEGRELVCHASAWDFCNGKDYRIMECTDLTIEDMRTVHHEMGHVQYFLQYKHLPKVFREGANPGFHEAVGDVLALSVSTPKHLHKIGLLENLEDDPKADINFLLEMALSKVAFLPFGYLVDSWRWDVFSGQIPEDRWNCAWWDLRYRLQGIKPPVQRSEDDFDPAAKYHIATNAPYIRFFVANILQFQFHKSLCLKAGEYDPLDPTKPLHKCDIYQSTEAGNAFGDMLQLGSSKPWPEALEALTGERKMDASAIREYFRPLEEWLTRDNHQHGRXIGWQTDEVFCLPESAAKQAESHQSAAAAAVPWAGLLLLFLLPLLVTFLITPAPPACSTHHLTL
;
A
#
# COMPACT_ATOMS: atom_id res chain seq x y z
N MET A 1 79.37 31.65 26.67
CA MET A 1 78.73 31.90 25.40
C MET A 1 77.64 30.83 25.23
N CYS A 2 76.60 30.88 25.97
CA CYS A 2 75.59 29.87 26.01
C CYS A 2 74.29 30.51 25.57
N GLY A 3 73.70 30.02 24.48
CA GLY A 3 72.41 30.40 24.02
C GLY A 3 71.35 29.56 24.73
N GLY A 4 70.41 30.22 25.39
CA GLY A 4 69.28 29.56 26.01
C GLY A 4 68.18 29.32 24.97
N ASP A 5 67.65 28.12 24.93
CA ASP A 5 66.51 27.76 24.15
C ASP A 5 65.20 28.40 24.74
N PRO A 6 64.33 28.97 23.92
CA PRO A 6 63.04 29.37 24.41
C PRO A 6 62.12 28.16 24.48
N ALA A 7 61.60 27.89 25.67
CA ALA A 7 60.62 26.86 25.92
C ALA A 7 59.38 27.14 25.10
N LEU A 8 59.01 26.19 24.23
CA LEU A 8 57.69 26.18 23.55
C LEU A 8 56.59 25.99 24.60
N ALA A 9 55.94 27.07 24.91
CA ALA A 9 54.71 27.02 25.73
C ALA A 9 53.57 26.49 24.86
N TRP A 10 53.11 25.27 25.16
CA TRP A 10 51.88 24.74 24.56
C TRP A 10 50.71 25.56 25.10
N PRO A 11 49.81 26.04 24.23
CA PRO A 11 48.61 26.71 24.75
C PRO A 11 47.79 25.69 25.54
N ASP A 12 47.32 26.11 26.68
CA ASP A 12 46.58 25.26 27.62
C ASP A 12 45.13 25.19 27.18
N ASN A 13 44.86 24.44 26.10
CA ASN A 13 43.49 24.25 25.57
C ASN A 13 42.70 23.19 26.33
N ARG A 14 43.24 22.64 27.41
CA ARG A 14 42.57 21.62 28.20
C ARG A 14 41.30 22.14 28.88
N TRP A 15 41.32 23.40 29.32
CA TRP A 15 40.13 24.02 29.96
C TRP A 15 39.02 24.24 28.98
N GLU A 16 39.28 24.75 27.78
CA GLU A 16 38.28 24.95 26.74
C GLU A 16 37.70 23.65 26.28
N ILE A 17 38.51 22.62 26.07
CA ILE A 17 38.08 21.27 25.69
C ILE A 17 37.22 20.69 26.81
N GLY A 18 37.62 20.82 28.06
CA GLY A 18 36.88 20.32 29.22
C GLY A 18 35.51 21.00 29.38
N GLN A 19 35.44 22.33 29.19
CA GLN A 19 34.19 23.10 29.24
C GLN A 19 33.28 22.70 28.09
N THR A 20 33.82 22.58 26.88
CA THR A 20 33.06 22.17 25.67
C THR A 20 32.48 20.77 25.84
N LEU A 21 33.26 19.83 26.39
CA LEU A 21 32.79 18.46 26.67
C LEU A 21 31.70 18.44 27.72
N THR A 22 31.81 19.27 28.77
CA THR A 22 30.81 19.36 29.82
C THR A 22 29.50 19.95 29.26
N GLU A 23 29.59 21.01 28.44
CA GLU A 23 28.44 21.62 27.77
C GLU A 23 27.77 20.64 26.83
N ALA A 24 28.55 19.84 26.07
CA ALA A 24 28.02 18.81 25.17
C ALA A 24 27.27 17.72 25.95
N LYS A 25 27.81 17.28 27.12
CA LYS A 25 27.14 16.30 27.97
C LYS A 25 25.82 16.84 28.53
N HIS A 26 25.81 18.10 28.99
CA HIS A 26 24.59 18.75 29.49
C HIS A 26 23.55 18.88 28.38
N LEU A 27 23.96 19.22 27.16
CA LEU A 27 23.06 19.29 26.00
C LEU A 27 22.43 17.93 25.71
N GLU A 28 23.23 16.85 25.74
CA GLU A 28 22.71 15.49 25.50
C GLU A 28 21.76 15.03 26.61
N GLU A 29 22.06 15.33 27.87
CA GLU A 29 21.16 15.02 28.99
C GLU A 29 19.84 15.76 28.85
N ALA A 30 19.88 17.07 28.53
CA ALA A 30 18.70 17.89 28.32
C ALA A 30 17.87 17.35 27.14
N ALA A 31 18.54 16.92 26.06
CA ALA A 31 17.87 16.32 24.90
C ALA A 31 17.16 15.04 25.28
N ARG A 32 17.86 14.17 26.03
CA ARG A 32 17.32 12.87 26.47
C ARG A 32 16.08 13.07 27.34
N THR A 33 16.12 14.00 28.29
CA THR A 33 15.00 14.33 29.17
C THR A 33 13.81 14.87 28.38
N PHE A 34 14.08 15.80 27.44
CA PHE A 34 13.04 16.39 26.59
C PHE A 34 12.35 15.33 25.72
N LEU A 35 13.16 14.48 25.08
CA LEU A 35 12.64 13.42 24.19
C LEU A 35 11.81 12.41 24.98
N GLN A 36 12.21 12.06 26.20
CA GLN A 36 11.46 11.14 27.06
C GLN A 36 10.09 11.74 27.43
N GLU A 37 10.05 13.02 27.77
CA GLU A 37 8.79 13.72 28.07
C GLU A 37 7.84 13.70 26.86
N VAL A 38 8.37 14.03 25.66
CA VAL A 38 7.58 14.04 24.42
C VAL A 38 7.07 12.62 24.12
N ASP A 39 7.91 11.60 24.33
CA ASP A 39 7.56 10.19 24.14
C ASP A 39 6.40 9.77 25.05
N ASP A 40 6.49 10.08 26.34
CA ASP A 40 5.46 9.70 27.33
C ASP A 40 4.12 10.34 27.00
N LEU A 41 4.12 11.67 26.74
CA LEU A 41 2.91 12.42 26.41
C LEU A 41 2.34 11.97 25.06
N GLY A 42 3.23 11.69 24.11
CA GLY A 42 2.86 11.25 22.77
C GLY A 42 2.21 9.87 22.79
N SER A 43 2.71 8.96 23.60
CA SER A 43 2.14 7.61 23.74
C SER A 43 0.73 7.67 24.30
N GLN A 44 0.51 8.52 25.30
CA GLN A 44 -0.83 8.72 25.91
C GLN A 44 -1.79 9.35 24.87
N ALA A 45 -1.38 10.38 24.17
CA ALA A 45 -2.20 11.06 23.17
C ALA A 45 -2.57 10.10 22.02
N CYS A 46 -1.60 9.27 21.60
CA CYS A 46 -1.78 8.26 20.57
C CYS A 46 -2.86 7.26 20.97
N LYS A 47 -2.82 6.76 22.20
CA LYS A 47 -3.79 5.79 22.71
C LYS A 47 -5.23 6.32 22.57
N GLU A 48 -5.44 7.57 22.96
CA GLU A 48 -6.78 8.18 22.93
C GLU A 48 -7.33 8.24 21.50
N VAL A 49 -6.52 8.70 20.55
CA VAL A 49 -6.97 8.85 19.16
C VAL A 49 -7.15 7.50 18.47
N LYS A 50 -6.27 6.53 18.77
CA LYS A 50 -6.38 5.18 18.22
C LYS A 50 -7.66 4.49 18.69
N LEU A 51 -8.03 4.68 19.95
CA LEU A 51 -9.25 4.10 20.51
C LEU A 51 -10.51 4.69 19.84
N ALA A 52 -10.55 6.00 19.64
CA ALA A 52 -11.68 6.65 18.97
C ALA A 52 -11.79 6.18 17.51
N ASP A 53 -10.65 6.01 16.82
CA ASP A 53 -10.61 5.53 15.44
C ASP A 53 -11.06 4.05 15.38
N TRP A 54 -10.58 3.20 16.28
CA TRP A 54 -11.02 1.80 16.40
C TRP A 54 -12.54 1.72 16.58
N ASN A 55 -13.08 2.53 17.49
CA ASN A 55 -14.52 2.52 17.76
C ASN A 55 -15.33 2.91 16.52
N TYR A 56 -14.83 3.86 15.72
CA TYR A 56 -15.49 4.25 14.47
C TYR A 56 -15.37 3.13 13.41
N GLN A 57 -14.18 2.61 13.20
CA GLN A 57 -13.96 1.62 12.14
C GLN A 57 -14.64 0.28 12.45
N SER A 58 -14.79 -0.07 13.73
CA SER A 58 -15.45 -1.32 14.13
C SER A 58 -16.97 -1.20 14.25
N ASP A 59 -17.50 0.03 14.17
CA ASP A 59 -18.95 0.28 14.26
C ASP A 59 -19.23 1.66 13.63
N ILE A 60 -19.44 1.66 12.31
CA ILE A 60 -19.60 2.89 11.53
C ILE A 60 -20.95 3.53 11.83
N THR A 61 -20.95 4.52 12.73
CA THR A 61 -22.13 5.29 13.12
C THR A 61 -21.76 6.78 13.16
N ASP A 62 -22.74 7.65 13.04
CA ASP A 62 -22.54 9.09 13.18
C ASP A 62 -21.97 9.45 14.56
N LYS A 63 -22.42 8.76 15.60
CA LYS A 63 -21.95 8.95 16.97
C LYS A 63 -20.43 8.69 17.06
N HIS A 64 -19.98 7.55 16.55
CA HIS A 64 -18.56 7.19 16.55
C HIS A 64 -17.74 8.09 15.62
N LYS A 65 -18.33 8.48 14.49
CA LYS A 65 -17.71 9.43 13.54
C LYS A 65 -17.41 10.76 14.25
N GLN A 66 -18.38 11.33 14.98
CA GLN A 66 -18.20 12.59 15.68
C GLN A 66 -17.14 12.47 16.78
N LYS A 67 -17.12 11.36 17.52
CA LYS A 67 -16.11 11.12 18.55
C LYS A 67 -14.70 11.01 17.95
N ARG A 68 -14.60 10.31 16.80
CA ARG A 68 -13.32 10.19 16.08
C ARG A 68 -12.82 11.57 15.63
N LEU A 69 -13.69 12.38 15.03
CA LEU A 69 -13.32 13.71 14.54
C LEU A 69 -12.84 14.60 15.70
N ALA A 70 -13.52 14.57 16.84
CA ALA A 70 -13.12 15.31 18.04
C ALA A 70 -11.75 14.84 18.56
N ALA A 71 -11.53 13.53 18.59
CA ALA A 71 -10.27 12.94 19.06
C ALA A 71 -9.10 13.32 18.12
N LEU A 72 -9.34 13.32 16.82
CA LEU A 72 -8.33 13.70 15.82
C LEU A 72 -7.93 15.18 15.99
N LEU A 73 -8.89 16.08 16.25
CA LEU A 73 -8.59 17.50 16.49
C LEU A 73 -7.79 17.69 17.78
N LYS A 74 -8.16 16.97 18.83
CA LYS A 74 -7.44 17.01 20.12
C LYS A 74 -5.99 16.55 19.91
N TYR A 75 -5.80 15.46 19.19
CA TYR A 75 -4.47 14.90 18.90
C TYR A 75 -3.63 15.89 18.07
N ALA A 76 -4.24 16.48 17.03
CA ALA A 76 -3.55 17.44 16.16
C ALA A 76 -3.08 18.68 16.97
N LYS A 77 -3.91 19.14 17.89
CA LYS A 77 -3.58 20.27 18.76
C LYS A 77 -2.37 19.92 19.64
N TRP A 78 -2.35 18.70 20.19
CA TRP A 78 -1.21 18.22 20.97
C TRP A 78 0.04 18.12 20.09
N GLN A 79 -0.08 17.52 18.88
CA GLN A 79 1.05 17.37 17.95
C GLN A 79 1.67 18.73 17.60
N LYS A 80 0.83 19.73 17.35
CA LYS A 80 1.30 21.08 16.97
C LYS A 80 2.11 21.69 18.11
N LYS A 81 1.63 21.58 19.37
CA LYS A 81 2.35 22.06 20.54
C LYS A 81 3.68 21.33 20.74
N ALA A 82 3.68 20.01 20.58
CA ALA A 82 4.90 19.20 20.69
C ALA A 82 5.93 19.63 19.63
N TRP A 83 5.46 19.80 18.39
CA TRP A 83 6.31 20.23 17.27
C TRP A 83 6.92 21.61 17.52
N GLU A 84 6.15 22.56 18.07
CA GLU A 84 6.66 23.90 18.42
C GLU A 84 7.80 23.79 19.46
N ARG A 85 7.69 22.86 20.39
CA ARG A 85 8.74 22.60 21.39
C ARG A 85 9.97 21.96 20.74
N VAL A 86 9.76 21.02 19.82
CA VAL A 86 10.85 20.36 19.06
C VAL A 86 11.63 21.43 18.27
N ARG A 87 10.93 22.39 17.66
CA ARG A 87 11.56 23.46 16.86
C ARG A 87 12.51 24.32 17.68
N LYS A 88 12.29 24.45 18.99
CA LYS A 88 13.20 25.22 19.89
C LYS A 88 14.58 24.55 20.00
N TRP A 89 14.69 23.32 19.51
CA TRP A 89 15.95 22.58 19.47
C TRP A 89 16.71 22.77 18.15
N ASN A 90 16.14 23.43 17.17
CA ASN A 90 16.82 23.70 15.89
C ASN A 90 18.13 24.46 16.15
N GLY A 91 19.21 24.02 15.50
CA GLY A 91 20.55 24.57 15.72
C GLY A 91 21.27 23.97 16.92
N LYS A 92 20.55 23.21 17.77
CA LYS A 92 21.10 22.51 18.93
C LYS A 92 21.18 21.00 18.68
N TRP A 93 20.08 20.40 18.16
CA TRP A 93 20.04 18.94 17.99
C TRP A 93 21.06 18.47 16.95
N GLU A 94 21.35 19.31 15.98
CA GLU A 94 22.35 19.01 14.95
C GLU A 94 23.77 18.81 15.55
N LYS A 95 24.00 19.41 16.73
CA LYS A 95 25.28 19.34 17.45
C LYS A 95 25.40 18.14 18.38
N LEU A 96 24.30 17.38 18.58
CA LEU A 96 24.34 16.16 19.39
C LEU A 96 25.28 15.14 18.76
N SER A 97 26.04 14.43 19.60
CA SER A 97 26.93 13.38 19.12
C SER A 97 26.24 12.02 19.02
N ASP A 98 25.22 11.78 19.87
CA ASP A 98 24.48 10.51 19.89
C ASP A 98 23.53 10.43 18.67
N PRO A 99 23.78 9.55 17.70
CA PRO A 99 22.93 9.45 16.52
C PRO A 99 21.49 9.00 16.85
N PHE A 100 21.29 8.28 17.95
CA PHE A 100 19.95 7.82 18.39
C PHE A 100 19.08 9.01 18.80
N LEU A 101 19.65 9.97 19.53
CA LEU A 101 18.95 11.21 19.90
C LEU A 101 18.74 12.11 18.68
N LYS A 102 19.77 12.27 17.90
CA LYS A 102 19.78 13.13 16.70
C LYS A 102 18.67 12.72 15.72
N ARG A 103 18.57 11.40 15.47
CA ARG A 103 17.57 10.86 14.55
C ARG A 103 16.12 11.09 15.04
N GLN A 104 15.90 11.07 16.37
CA GLN A 104 14.56 11.35 16.91
C GLN A 104 14.10 12.78 16.53
N PHE A 105 14.99 13.76 16.67
CA PHE A 105 14.68 15.15 16.27
C PHE A 105 14.42 15.25 14.77
N LYS A 106 15.23 14.59 13.95
CA LYS A 106 15.06 14.57 12.49
C LYS A 106 13.66 14.06 12.12
N LEU A 107 13.25 12.92 12.67
CA LEU A 107 11.95 12.32 12.34
C LEU A 107 10.77 13.12 12.90
N MET A 108 10.97 13.86 14.00
CA MET A 108 9.92 14.70 14.59
C MET A 108 9.80 16.07 13.93
N SER A 109 10.64 16.40 12.94
CA SER A 109 10.62 17.69 12.26
C SER A 109 9.41 17.90 11.37
N ILE A 110 8.74 16.80 10.97
CA ILE A 110 7.56 16.83 10.09
C ILE A 110 6.29 16.75 10.93
N LEU A 111 5.43 17.76 10.80
CA LEU A 111 4.16 17.83 11.55
C LEU A 111 3.03 17.06 10.85
N GLY A 112 3.08 16.95 9.53
CA GLY A 112 2.05 16.27 8.75
C GLY A 112 0.78 17.11 8.63
N THR A 113 -0.37 16.47 8.54
CA THR A 113 -1.66 17.13 8.30
C THR A 113 -2.09 18.03 9.47
N SER A 114 -1.51 17.83 10.65
CA SER A 114 -1.78 18.70 11.82
C SER A 114 -1.32 20.14 11.59
N ALA A 115 -0.53 20.42 10.54
CA ALA A 115 -0.13 21.77 10.15
C ALA A 115 -1.28 22.59 9.58
N LEU A 116 -2.35 21.96 9.10
CA LEU A 116 -3.54 22.65 8.60
C LEU A 116 -4.20 23.49 9.71
N SER A 117 -4.88 24.56 9.33
CA SER A 117 -5.70 25.34 10.28
C SER A 117 -6.79 24.43 10.87
N LYS A 118 -7.37 24.85 12.00
CA LYS A 118 -8.43 24.06 12.65
C LYS A 118 -9.56 23.71 11.67
N ASN A 119 -10.06 24.70 10.95
CA ASN A 119 -11.20 24.49 10.04
C ASN A 119 -10.82 23.57 8.87
N GLU A 120 -9.64 23.75 8.30
CA GLU A 120 -9.14 22.91 7.20
C GLU A 120 -8.91 21.48 7.66
N LEU A 121 -8.37 21.30 8.87
CA LEU A 121 -8.15 19.97 9.43
C LEU A 121 -9.48 19.25 9.72
N GLU A 122 -10.47 20.00 10.25
CA GLU A 122 -11.83 19.47 10.44
C GLU A 122 -12.40 18.98 9.12
N GLU A 123 -12.27 19.78 8.08
CA GLU A 123 -12.75 19.42 6.73
C GLU A 123 -12.00 18.20 6.18
N TYR A 124 -10.67 18.18 6.30
CA TYR A 124 -9.82 17.09 5.86
C TYR A 124 -10.23 15.78 6.53
N ASN A 125 -10.34 15.78 7.85
CA ASN A 125 -10.71 14.59 8.62
C ASN A 125 -12.13 14.14 8.31
N ARG A 126 -13.07 15.08 8.11
CA ARG A 126 -14.45 14.75 7.75
C ARG A 126 -14.51 14.10 6.36
N LEU A 127 -13.79 14.65 5.38
CA LEU A 127 -13.72 14.09 4.02
C LEU A 127 -13.20 12.66 4.07
N GLU A 128 -12.12 12.44 4.83
CA GLU A 128 -11.52 11.10 5.00
C GLU A 128 -12.53 10.12 5.59
N ALA A 129 -13.23 10.51 6.64
CA ALA A 129 -14.25 9.67 7.30
C ALA A 129 -15.42 9.38 6.36
N GLU A 130 -15.87 10.37 5.60
CA GLU A 130 -16.98 10.22 4.65
C GLU A 130 -16.61 9.29 3.49
N MET A 131 -15.42 9.46 2.91
CA MET A 131 -14.94 8.57 1.83
C MET A 131 -14.82 7.13 2.34
N MET A 132 -14.25 6.94 3.53
CA MET A 132 -14.15 5.62 4.17
C MET A 132 -15.54 4.99 4.38
N SER A 133 -16.50 5.78 4.87
CA SER A 133 -17.86 5.32 5.12
C SER A 133 -18.56 4.90 3.82
N ILE A 134 -18.49 5.72 2.78
CA ILE A 134 -19.11 5.42 1.48
C ILE A 134 -18.53 4.10 0.93
N TYR A 135 -17.21 3.97 0.93
CA TYR A 135 -16.54 2.76 0.45
C TYR A 135 -16.99 1.52 1.26
N SER A 136 -16.93 1.62 2.58
CA SER A 136 -17.09 0.47 3.47
C SER A 136 -18.54 0.00 3.61
N THR A 137 -19.53 0.88 3.33
CA THR A 137 -20.94 0.55 3.46
C THR A 137 -21.66 0.39 2.12
N ALA A 138 -20.95 0.55 0.99
CA ALA A 138 -21.54 0.43 -0.34
C ALA A 138 -22.13 -0.97 -0.56
N LYS A 139 -23.33 -1.02 -1.15
CA LYS A 139 -24.03 -2.26 -1.49
C LYS A 139 -24.40 -2.22 -2.96
N ILE A 140 -24.50 -3.38 -3.57
CA ILE A 140 -24.99 -3.49 -4.95
C ILE A 140 -26.13 -4.51 -5.02
N CYS A 141 -26.89 -4.45 -6.12
CA CYS A 141 -27.98 -5.40 -6.39
C CYS A 141 -27.40 -6.65 -7.08
N ASP A 142 -27.93 -7.80 -6.73
CA ASP A 142 -27.54 -9.10 -7.26
C ASP A 142 -27.95 -9.18 -8.75
N PHE A 143 -27.05 -9.70 -9.57
CA PHE A 143 -27.30 -9.94 -11.00
C PHE A 143 -28.44 -10.96 -11.22
N LYS A 144 -28.49 -11.98 -10.36
CA LYS A 144 -29.48 -13.08 -10.47
C LYS A 144 -30.81 -12.73 -9.82
N ASP A 145 -30.80 -11.86 -8.81
CA ASP A 145 -32.01 -11.39 -8.12
C ASP A 145 -31.93 -9.86 -7.94
N PRO A 146 -32.35 -9.09 -8.95
CA PRO A 146 -32.26 -7.62 -8.89
C PRO A 146 -33.02 -6.94 -7.74
N LYS A 147 -33.87 -7.68 -7.03
CA LYS A 147 -34.59 -7.18 -5.85
C LYS A 147 -33.72 -7.20 -4.60
N ASN A 148 -32.68 -8.04 -4.59
CA ASN A 148 -31.70 -8.12 -3.49
C ASN A 148 -30.58 -7.13 -3.75
N CYS A 149 -30.62 -5.97 -3.08
CA CYS A 149 -29.64 -4.90 -3.22
C CYS A 149 -28.81 -4.75 -1.94
N GLN A 150 -28.51 -5.85 -1.26
CA GLN A 150 -27.77 -5.87 0.00
C GLN A 150 -26.40 -6.54 -0.11
N LEU A 151 -25.88 -6.76 -1.32
CA LEU A 151 -24.58 -7.42 -1.48
C LEU A 151 -23.44 -6.44 -1.14
N SER A 152 -22.63 -6.84 -0.17
CA SER A 152 -21.44 -6.08 0.25
C SER A 152 -20.20 -6.57 -0.50
N LEU A 153 -19.18 -5.73 -0.58
CA LEU A 153 -17.91 -6.11 -1.22
C LEU A 153 -17.36 -7.41 -0.60
N GLU A 154 -17.30 -7.43 0.72
CA GLU A 154 -16.83 -8.60 1.46
C GLU A 154 -17.93 -9.05 2.43
N PRO A 155 -18.33 -10.33 2.37
CA PRO A 155 -17.76 -11.39 1.52
C PRO A 155 -18.48 -11.58 0.17
N ASP A 156 -19.59 -10.91 -0.09
CA ASP A 156 -20.53 -11.28 -1.16
C ASP A 156 -19.91 -11.15 -2.56
N LEU A 157 -19.42 -9.96 -2.92
CA LEU A 157 -18.86 -9.73 -4.26
C LEU A 157 -17.57 -10.52 -4.47
N GLY A 158 -16.75 -10.64 -3.42
CA GLY A 158 -15.54 -11.46 -3.46
C GLY A 158 -15.86 -12.90 -3.84
N ARG A 159 -16.90 -13.47 -3.22
CA ARG A 159 -17.32 -14.85 -3.52
C ARG A 159 -17.79 -15.01 -4.96
N ILE A 160 -18.56 -14.04 -5.48
CA ILE A 160 -19.01 -14.07 -6.88
C ILE A 160 -17.81 -14.03 -7.83
N LEU A 161 -16.86 -13.11 -7.59
CA LEU A 161 -15.68 -12.96 -8.46
C LEU A 161 -14.82 -14.22 -8.48
N ARG A 162 -14.72 -14.93 -7.34
CA ARG A 162 -13.96 -16.19 -7.25
C ARG A 162 -14.67 -17.36 -7.96
N ARG A 163 -15.99 -17.43 -7.87
CA ARG A 163 -16.74 -18.65 -8.24
C ARG A 163 -17.45 -18.57 -9.57
N SER A 164 -17.91 -17.40 -9.99
CA SER A 164 -18.71 -17.28 -11.23
C SER A 164 -17.84 -17.43 -12.48
N ARG A 165 -18.40 -18.09 -13.50
CA ARG A 165 -17.87 -18.14 -14.87
C ARG A 165 -18.76 -17.40 -15.83
N ASN A 166 -19.79 -16.72 -15.34
CA ASN A 166 -20.72 -15.96 -16.15
C ASN A 166 -20.12 -14.58 -16.43
N TYR A 167 -19.72 -14.38 -17.69
CA TYR A 167 -19.06 -13.13 -18.11
C TYR A 167 -19.89 -11.90 -17.75
N GLU A 168 -21.20 -11.98 -17.99
CA GLU A 168 -22.13 -10.86 -17.79
C GLU A 168 -22.38 -10.60 -16.28
N GLU A 169 -22.41 -11.64 -15.46
CA GLU A 169 -22.53 -11.49 -14.00
C GLU A 169 -21.26 -10.80 -13.44
N LEU A 170 -20.09 -11.25 -13.89
CA LEU A 170 -18.81 -10.65 -13.47
C LEU A 170 -18.72 -9.19 -13.89
N GLU A 171 -19.18 -8.87 -15.11
CA GLU A 171 -19.22 -7.50 -15.62
C GLU A 171 -20.16 -6.63 -14.77
N HIS A 172 -21.35 -7.14 -14.41
CA HIS A 172 -22.33 -6.46 -13.56
C HIS A 172 -21.73 -6.13 -12.19
N VAL A 173 -21.11 -7.10 -11.53
CA VAL A 173 -20.49 -6.92 -10.21
C VAL A 173 -19.38 -5.87 -10.28
N TRP A 174 -18.53 -5.97 -11.30
CA TRP A 174 -17.41 -5.05 -11.53
C TRP A 174 -17.90 -3.60 -11.70
N LYS A 175 -18.89 -3.41 -12.59
CA LYS A 175 -19.43 -2.10 -12.93
C LYS A 175 -20.21 -1.50 -11.75
N MET A 176 -21.10 -2.29 -11.14
CA MET A 176 -21.97 -1.79 -10.06
C MET A 176 -21.16 -1.41 -8.82
N TRP A 177 -20.09 -2.15 -8.52
CA TRP A 177 -19.19 -1.76 -7.43
C TRP A 177 -18.60 -0.37 -7.68
N ARG A 178 -18.13 -0.12 -8.90
CA ARG A 178 -17.53 1.17 -9.27
C ARG A 178 -18.55 2.31 -9.26
N ASP A 179 -19.77 2.04 -9.72
CA ASP A 179 -20.86 3.03 -9.71
C ASP A 179 -21.29 3.38 -8.28
N ASN A 180 -21.23 2.43 -7.36
CA ASN A 180 -21.70 2.60 -5.98
C ASN A 180 -20.59 2.95 -4.98
N SER A 181 -19.35 2.95 -5.40
CA SER A 181 -18.21 3.35 -4.57
C SER A 181 -17.43 4.48 -5.22
N GLY A 182 -16.46 4.18 -6.07
CA GLY A 182 -15.55 5.18 -6.64
C GLY A 182 -16.22 6.39 -7.24
N ARG A 183 -17.24 6.18 -8.09
CA ARG A 183 -17.96 7.28 -8.74
C ARG A 183 -18.49 8.30 -7.73
N ARG A 184 -19.00 7.82 -6.59
CA ARG A 184 -19.57 8.66 -5.54
C ARG A 184 -18.52 9.47 -4.78
N LEU A 185 -17.25 9.14 -4.93
CA LEU A 185 -16.15 9.74 -4.14
C LEU A 185 -15.43 10.88 -4.89
N ARG A 186 -15.68 11.08 -6.18
CA ARG A 186 -14.86 11.98 -7.00
C ARG A 186 -14.83 13.41 -6.44
N GLN A 187 -15.97 13.97 -6.07
CA GLN A 187 -16.01 15.35 -5.56
C GLN A 187 -15.36 15.48 -4.18
N HIS A 188 -15.53 14.49 -3.32
CA HIS A 188 -14.82 14.43 -2.03
C HIS A 188 -13.31 14.40 -2.27
N TYR A 189 -12.87 13.58 -3.20
CA TYR A 189 -11.44 13.38 -3.49
C TYR A 189 -10.79 14.66 -4.03
N LYS A 190 -11.51 15.39 -4.89
CA LYS A 190 -11.05 16.66 -5.43
C LYS A 190 -10.68 17.64 -4.31
N ARG A 191 -11.61 17.84 -3.37
CA ARG A 191 -11.38 18.75 -2.24
C ARG A 191 -10.27 18.21 -1.32
N PHE A 192 -10.27 16.90 -1.11
CA PHE A 192 -9.28 16.20 -0.30
C PHE A 192 -7.84 16.43 -0.82
N ILE A 193 -7.62 16.30 -2.14
CA ILE A 193 -6.29 16.50 -2.76
C ILE A 193 -5.80 17.92 -2.52
N THR A 194 -6.67 18.93 -2.65
CA THR A 194 -6.33 20.34 -2.39
C THR A 194 -5.81 20.52 -0.96
N LEU A 195 -6.53 19.96 0.02
CA LEU A 195 -6.15 20.06 1.43
C LEU A 195 -4.87 19.27 1.74
N ALA A 196 -4.73 18.08 1.14
CA ALA A 196 -3.51 17.26 1.30
C ALA A 196 -2.27 18.02 0.83
N ASN A 197 -2.34 18.61 -0.36
CA ASN A 197 -1.23 19.39 -0.92
C ASN A 197 -0.93 20.64 -0.06
N LYS A 198 -1.96 21.28 0.50
CA LYS A 198 -1.77 22.41 1.40
C LYS A 198 -1.02 21.97 2.66
N ALA A 199 -1.40 20.82 3.24
CA ALA A 199 -0.70 20.26 4.41
C ALA A 199 0.78 20.01 4.08
N ALA A 200 1.05 19.42 2.91
CA ALA A 200 2.42 19.15 2.47
C ALA A 200 3.24 20.46 2.35
N ALA A 201 2.64 21.49 1.74
CA ALA A 201 3.29 22.79 1.58
C ALA A 201 3.63 23.43 2.94
N LEU A 202 2.73 23.30 3.93
CA LEU A 202 2.96 23.80 5.28
C LEU A 202 4.09 23.05 6.01
N ASN A 203 4.43 21.85 5.55
CA ASN A 203 5.55 21.06 6.05
C ASN A 203 6.83 21.25 5.23
N GLY A 204 6.83 22.17 4.25
CA GLY A 204 8.01 22.48 3.45
C GLY A 204 8.19 21.62 2.22
N PHE A 205 7.17 20.86 1.82
CA PHE A 205 7.19 20.01 0.61
C PHE A 205 6.46 20.71 -0.54
N SER A 206 6.80 20.36 -1.77
CA SER A 206 6.13 20.89 -2.95
C SER A 206 4.68 20.40 -3.08
N ASN A 207 4.42 19.16 -2.68
CA ASN A 207 3.10 18.53 -2.74
C ASN A 207 3.11 17.28 -1.85
N MET A 208 1.97 16.61 -1.76
CA MET A 208 1.82 15.43 -0.88
C MET A 208 2.67 14.24 -1.35
N GLU A 209 2.99 14.13 -2.64
CA GLU A 209 3.91 13.09 -3.12
C GLU A 209 5.22 13.13 -2.34
N GLU A 210 5.85 14.31 -2.26
CA GLU A 210 7.13 14.46 -1.56
C GLU A 210 7.02 14.05 -0.09
N MET A 211 5.93 14.45 0.56
CA MET A 211 5.73 14.11 1.98
C MET A 211 5.56 12.61 2.17
N TRP A 212 4.82 11.94 1.28
CA TRP A 212 4.61 10.49 1.34
C TRP A 212 5.90 9.71 1.08
N LEU A 213 6.82 10.24 0.27
CA LEU A 213 8.09 9.55 -0.04
C LEU A 213 9.18 9.81 1.00
N TYR A 214 8.99 10.79 1.90
CA TYR A 214 9.97 11.16 2.92
C TYR A 214 10.45 9.96 3.76
N PRO A 215 9.58 9.02 4.21
CA PRO A 215 10.04 7.87 5.01
C PRO A 215 11.03 6.95 4.32
N TYR A 216 11.13 7.00 3.00
CA TYR A 216 12.10 6.16 2.26
C TYR A 216 13.50 6.75 2.25
N GLU A 217 13.66 8.00 2.66
CA GLU A 217 14.95 8.68 2.85
C GLU A 217 15.86 8.52 1.64
N SER A 218 15.32 8.68 0.43
CA SER A 218 16.02 8.47 -0.84
C SER A 218 15.65 9.55 -1.84
N GLU A 219 16.65 10.09 -2.53
CA GLU A 219 16.45 11.09 -3.59
C GLU A 219 16.15 10.43 -4.94
N THR A 220 16.36 9.12 -5.05
CA THR A 220 16.19 8.35 -6.29
C THR A 220 15.08 7.31 -6.21
N PHE A 221 14.16 7.45 -5.25
CA PHE A 221 13.18 6.39 -4.95
C PHE A 221 12.32 6.01 -6.17
N ARG A 222 11.77 7.02 -6.87
CA ARG A 222 10.90 6.74 -8.04
C ARG A 222 11.67 6.02 -9.14
N GLU A 223 12.92 6.41 -9.37
CA GLU A 223 13.80 5.81 -10.38
C GLU A 223 14.14 4.38 -9.98
N ASP A 224 14.43 4.15 -8.71
CA ASP A 224 14.75 2.80 -8.18
C ASP A 224 13.56 1.85 -8.37
N ILE A 225 12.34 2.32 -8.05
CA ILE A 225 11.11 1.53 -8.22
C ILE A 225 10.88 1.21 -9.70
N ALA A 226 11.05 2.19 -10.58
CA ALA A 226 10.88 1.99 -12.02
C ALA A 226 11.87 0.95 -12.56
N GLU A 227 13.13 0.99 -12.10
CA GLU A 227 14.15 0.02 -12.51
C GLU A 227 13.80 -1.39 -12.03
N LEU A 228 13.33 -1.53 -10.80
CA LEU A 228 12.88 -2.83 -10.26
C LEU A 228 11.74 -3.39 -11.12
N TRP A 229 10.77 -2.56 -11.49
CA TRP A 229 9.67 -2.99 -12.37
C TRP A 229 10.20 -3.47 -13.72
N GLU A 230 11.11 -2.72 -14.35
CA GLU A 230 11.66 -3.11 -15.65
C GLU A 230 12.40 -4.45 -15.58
N GLN A 231 13.06 -4.75 -14.45
CA GLN A 231 13.72 -6.04 -14.24
C GLN A 231 12.72 -7.20 -14.08
N LEU A 232 11.52 -6.92 -13.56
CA LEU A 232 10.49 -7.94 -13.28
C LEU A 232 9.48 -8.08 -14.41
N LYS A 233 9.35 -7.10 -15.26
CA LYS A 233 8.39 -7.03 -16.37
C LYS A 233 8.43 -8.25 -17.29
N PRO A 234 9.61 -8.79 -17.70
CA PRO A 234 9.63 -9.98 -18.54
C PRO A 234 8.94 -11.18 -17.91
N LEU A 235 9.15 -11.43 -16.63
CA LEU A 235 8.47 -12.50 -15.90
C LEU A 235 6.95 -12.28 -15.89
N TYR A 236 6.51 -11.05 -15.59
CA TYR A 236 5.08 -10.68 -15.61
C TYR A 236 4.47 -10.91 -16.99
N GLN A 237 5.16 -10.53 -18.06
CA GLN A 237 4.65 -10.65 -19.42
C GLN A 237 4.48 -12.13 -19.83
N GLN A 238 5.37 -13.03 -19.37
CA GLN A 238 5.21 -14.46 -19.61
C GLN A 238 3.97 -15.00 -18.89
N LEU A 239 3.77 -14.60 -17.65
CA LEU A 239 2.58 -14.99 -16.88
C LEU A 239 1.30 -14.47 -17.53
N HIS A 240 1.30 -13.19 -17.93
CA HIS A 240 0.16 -12.53 -18.59
C HIS A 240 -0.25 -13.28 -19.87
N ALA A 241 0.72 -13.60 -20.73
CA ALA A 241 0.45 -14.31 -21.98
C ALA A 241 -0.17 -15.70 -21.74
N TYR A 242 0.34 -16.41 -20.75
CA TYR A 242 -0.16 -17.75 -20.38
C TYR A 242 -1.61 -17.66 -19.84
N VAL A 243 -1.85 -16.75 -18.90
CA VAL A 243 -3.18 -16.58 -18.28
C VAL A 243 -4.19 -16.11 -19.32
N ARG A 244 -3.80 -15.17 -20.20
CA ARG A 244 -4.66 -14.68 -21.29
C ARG A 244 -5.13 -15.85 -22.16
N ARG A 245 -4.23 -16.78 -22.52
CA ARG A 245 -4.59 -17.96 -23.30
C ARG A 245 -5.62 -18.83 -22.57
N LYS A 246 -5.39 -19.08 -21.28
CA LYS A 246 -6.30 -19.90 -20.48
C LYS A 246 -7.69 -19.28 -20.35
N LEU A 247 -7.74 -17.95 -20.16
CA LEU A 247 -9.02 -17.24 -20.10
C LEU A 247 -9.71 -17.24 -21.47
N ARG A 248 -8.95 -17.19 -22.55
CA ARG A 248 -9.49 -17.27 -23.92
C ARG A 248 -10.10 -18.67 -24.18
N GLU A 249 -9.49 -19.73 -23.65
CA GLU A 249 -10.02 -21.08 -23.72
C GLU A 249 -11.36 -21.19 -22.98
N GLU A 250 -11.50 -20.51 -21.83
CA GLU A 250 -12.72 -20.50 -21.01
C GLU A 250 -13.83 -19.62 -21.58
N TYR A 251 -13.50 -18.39 -21.95
CA TYR A 251 -14.50 -17.36 -22.30
C TYR A 251 -14.67 -17.14 -23.81
N GLY A 252 -13.79 -17.69 -24.63
CA GLY A 252 -13.87 -17.61 -26.08
C GLY A 252 -13.09 -16.41 -26.66
N GLU A 253 -12.77 -16.53 -27.94
CA GLU A 253 -11.92 -15.57 -28.67
C GLU A 253 -12.53 -14.15 -28.80
N ARG A 254 -13.85 -14.08 -28.80
CA ARG A 254 -14.53 -12.78 -28.89
C ARG A 254 -14.42 -11.96 -27.62
N LYS A 255 -14.34 -12.64 -26.46
CA LYS A 255 -14.24 -12.00 -25.15
C LYS A 255 -12.77 -11.70 -24.77
N VAL A 256 -11.88 -12.62 -25.08
CA VAL A 256 -10.44 -12.53 -24.75
C VAL A 256 -9.64 -12.74 -26.04
N THR A 257 -9.16 -11.66 -26.62
CA THR A 257 -8.44 -11.72 -27.91
C THR A 257 -7.02 -12.25 -27.72
N ARG A 258 -6.44 -12.79 -28.78
CA ARG A 258 -5.14 -13.45 -28.77
C ARG A 258 -3.98 -12.54 -28.32
N GLY A 259 -3.98 -11.29 -28.77
CA GLY A 259 -2.87 -10.38 -28.51
C GLY A 259 -3.25 -9.10 -27.78
N GLY A 260 -4.49 -9.02 -27.29
CA GLY A 260 -4.98 -7.83 -26.62
C GLY A 260 -4.85 -7.87 -25.09
N PRO A 261 -5.26 -6.79 -24.44
CA PRO A 261 -5.31 -6.78 -22.97
C PRO A 261 -6.41 -7.72 -22.46
N ILE A 262 -6.25 -8.20 -21.24
CA ILE A 262 -7.23 -9.07 -20.58
C ILE A 262 -8.38 -8.20 -20.02
N PRO A 263 -9.66 -8.56 -20.23
CA PRO A 263 -10.75 -7.85 -19.54
C PRO A 263 -10.62 -7.97 -18.03
N ALA A 264 -10.63 -6.84 -17.34
CA ALA A 264 -10.25 -6.73 -15.94
C ALA A 264 -11.13 -7.52 -14.96
N HIS A 265 -12.36 -7.86 -15.36
CA HIS A 265 -13.33 -8.52 -14.47
C HIS A 265 -13.18 -10.05 -14.47
N LEU A 266 -12.27 -10.61 -15.28
CA LEU A 266 -12.14 -12.08 -15.46
C LEU A 266 -11.05 -12.71 -14.58
N LEU A 267 -10.36 -11.93 -13.76
CA LEU A 267 -9.16 -12.38 -13.05
C LEU A 267 -9.40 -12.76 -11.58
N GLY A 268 -10.67 -12.91 -11.20
CA GLY A 268 -11.01 -13.43 -9.87
C GLY A 268 -10.98 -12.44 -8.72
N ASN A 269 -10.62 -11.19 -8.99
CA ASN A 269 -10.42 -10.16 -7.98
C ASN A 269 -10.97 -8.83 -8.52
N MET A 270 -11.60 -8.04 -7.67
CA MET A 270 -12.27 -6.80 -8.06
C MET A 270 -11.34 -5.83 -8.80
N TRP A 271 -10.06 -5.82 -8.45
CA TRP A 271 -9.06 -4.89 -9.00
C TRP A 271 -8.04 -5.59 -9.91
N ALA A 272 -8.19 -6.90 -10.11
CA ALA A 272 -7.24 -7.73 -10.86
C ALA A 272 -5.82 -7.63 -10.28
N GLN A 273 -5.71 -7.40 -8.97
CA GLN A 273 -4.40 -7.27 -8.31
C GLN A 273 -3.82 -8.62 -7.89
N SER A 274 -4.68 -9.59 -7.62
CA SER A 274 -4.31 -10.98 -7.38
C SER A 274 -5.12 -11.84 -8.35
N TRP A 275 -4.46 -12.83 -8.96
CA TRP A 275 -5.10 -13.74 -9.91
C TRP A 275 -5.23 -15.15 -9.33
N SER A 276 -5.07 -15.32 -8.02
CA SER A 276 -5.10 -16.62 -7.34
C SER A 276 -6.39 -17.40 -7.62
N ASP A 277 -7.51 -16.67 -7.71
CA ASP A 277 -8.82 -17.30 -7.86
C ASP A 277 -9.12 -17.83 -9.27
N VAL A 278 -8.21 -17.62 -10.24
CA VAL A 278 -8.30 -18.27 -11.54
C VAL A 278 -7.32 -19.47 -11.66
N TYR A 279 -6.69 -19.89 -10.56
CA TYR A 279 -5.76 -21.00 -10.57
C TYR A 279 -6.37 -22.27 -11.19
N HIS A 280 -7.60 -22.60 -10.79
CA HIS A 280 -8.28 -23.82 -11.28
C HIS A 280 -8.51 -23.83 -12.81
N MET A 281 -8.54 -22.63 -13.45
CA MET A 281 -8.63 -22.53 -14.93
C MET A 281 -7.25 -22.50 -15.58
N THR A 282 -6.20 -22.26 -14.80
CA THR A 282 -4.86 -22.00 -15.34
C THR A 282 -3.83 -23.04 -14.95
N VAL A 283 -4.19 -24.00 -14.09
CA VAL A 283 -3.25 -25.01 -13.57
C VAL A 283 -2.55 -25.73 -14.74
N PRO A 284 -1.21 -25.78 -14.75
CA PRO A 284 -0.48 -26.42 -15.86
C PRO A 284 -0.69 -27.93 -15.95
N PHE A 285 -0.72 -28.61 -14.81
CA PHE A 285 -0.78 -30.08 -14.74
C PHE A 285 -1.95 -30.49 -13.82
N PRO A 286 -3.18 -30.49 -14.34
CA PRO A 286 -4.37 -30.74 -13.49
C PRO A 286 -4.46 -32.19 -12.96
N ASP A 287 -3.62 -33.11 -13.47
CA ASP A 287 -3.53 -34.48 -12.97
C ASP A 287 -2.77 -34.60 -11.64
N LYS A 288 -2.10 -33.54 -11.24
CA LYS A 288 -1.37 -33.48 -9.96
C LYS A 288 -2.29 -33.07 -8.82
N ALA A 289 -1.90 -33.38 -7.57
CA ALA A 289 -2.67 -33.05 -6.38
C ALA A 289 -2.95 -31.55 -6.29
N SER A 290 -4.17 -31.21 -5.92
CA SER A 290 -4.56 -29.80 -5.73
C SER A 290 -3.82 -29.20 -4.54
N ILE A 291 -3.32 -28.00 -4.71
CA ILE A 291 -2.71 -27.21 -3.63
C ILE A 291 -3.71 -26.24 -3.00
N ASP A 292 -4.95 -26.21 -3.49
CA ASP A 292 -6.04 -25.48 -2.82
C ASP A 292 -6.51 -26.32 -1.63
N VAL A 293 -6.18 -25.87 -0.44
CA VAL A 293 -6.48 -26.59 0.80
C VAL A 293 -7.78 -26.09 1.47
N THR A 294 -8.54 -25.22 0.79
CA THR A 294 -9.83 -24.74 1.32
C THR A 294 -10.77 -25.91 1.68
N PRO A 295 -10.96 -26.91 0.80
CA PRO A 295 -11.81 -28.06 1.17
C PRO A 295 -11.31 -28.80 2.41
N GLN A 296 -10.00 -28.95 2.57
CA GLN A 296 -9.42 -29.62 3.75
C GLN A 296 -9.66 -28.81 5.02
N MET A 297 -9.55 -27.51 4.95
CA MET A 297 -9.84 -26.61 6.08
C MET A 297 -11.31 -26.77 6.50
N GLU A 298 -12.22 -26.78 5.53
CA GLU A 298 -13.66 -26.97 5.80
C GLU A 298 -13.93 -28.31 6.46
N MET A 299 -13.38 -29.39 5.89
CA MET A 299 -13.56 -30.77 6.40
C MET A 299 -13.03 -30.93 7.83
N GLN A 300 -11.93 -30.25 8.15
CA GLN A 300 -11.31 -30.34 9.47
C GLN A 300 -11.91 -29.37 10.48
N GLY A 301 -12.95 -28.61 10.08
CA GLY A 301 -13.64 -27.67 10.98
C GLY A 301 -12.83 -26.44 11.34
N TYR A 302 -11.99 -25.97 10.42
CA TYR A 302 -11.24 -24.74 10.66
C TYR A 302 -12.20 -23.57 10.88
N THR A 303 -11.76 -22.64 11.71
CA THR A 303 -12.45 -21.38 11.99
C THR A 303 -11.45 -20.23 11.76
N PRO A 304 -11.92 -19.00 11.64
CA PRO A 304 -10.99 -17.87 11.62
C PRO A 304 -9.99 -17.90 12.77
N ARG A 305 -10.43 -18.25 13.98
CA ARG A 305 -9.56 -18.34 15.16
C ARG A 305 -8.41 -19.31 14.94
N VAL A 306 -8.68 -20.46 14.33
CA VAL A 306 -7.64 -21.48 14.05
C VAL A 306 -6.57 -20.90 13.11
N LEU A 307 -6.97 -20.12 12.10
CA LEU A 307 -6.01 -19.49 11.20
C LEU A 307 -5.05 -18.55 11.97
N PHE A 308 -5.58 -17.77 12.90
CA PHE A 308 -4.77 -16.87 13.71
C PHE A 308 -3.86 -17.64 14.67
N GLU A 309 -4.35 -18.73 15.24
CA GLU A 309 -3.55 -19.60 16.13
C GLU A 309 -2.40 -20.27 15.38
N LEU A 310 -2.64 -20.70 14.13
CA LEU A 310 -1.58 -21.27 13.27
C LEU A 310 -0.49 -20.25 12.98
N SER A 311 -0.87 -19.00 12.71
CA SER A 311 0.08 -17.93 12.46
C SER A 311 0.92 -17.64 13.71
N GLU A 312 0.28 -17.53 14.86
CA GLU A 312 0.97 -17.32 16.13
C GLU A 312 1.98 -18.45 16.38
N GLU A 313 1.57 -19.70 16.17
CA GLU A 313 2.42 -20.87 16.40
C GLU A 313 3.66 -20.84 15.50
N PHE A 314 3.51 -20.38 14.26
CA PHE A 314 4.66 -20.26 13.35
C PHE A 314 5.66 -19.24 13.88
N PHE A 315 5.20 -18.03 14.28
CA PHE A 315 6.09 -17.01 14.86
C PHE A 315 6.80 -17.55 16.10
N VAL A 316 6.06 -18.23 16.99
CA VAL A 316 6.63 -18.80 18.22
C VAL A 316 7.68 -19.87 17.89
N SER A 317 7.46 -20.67 16.83
CA SER A 317 8.42 -21.69 16.39
C SER A 317 9.77 -21.10 15.97
N LEU A 318 9.79 -19.82 15.60
CA LEU A 318 10.99 -19.06 15.22
C LEU A 318 11.64 -18.36 16.41
N ASN A 319 11.14 -18.57 17.64
CA ASN A 319 11.55 -17.87 18.84
C ASN A 319 11.15 -16.39 18.81
N LEU A 320 10.04 -16.07 18.13
CA LEU A 320 9.45 -14.73 18.13
C LEU A 320 8.29 -14.70 19.14
N SER A 321 7.65 -13.55 19.29
CA SER A 321 6.71 -13.31 20.39
C SER A 321 5.33 -13.95 20.17
N ARG A 322 4.75 -14.45 21.24
CA ARG A 322 3.35 -14.85 21.34
C ARG A 322 2.47 -13.59 21.40
N MET A 323 1.25 -13.68 20.88
CA MET A 323 0.29 -12.57 20.99
C MET A 323 -0.11 -12.38 22.46
N PRO A 324 -0.20 -11.12 22.92
CA PRO A 324 -0.66 -10.88 24.31
C PRO A 324 -2.14 -11.23 24.48
N THR A 325 -2.57 -11.41 25.73
CA THR A 325 -3.96 -11.76 26.06
C THR A 325 -4.94 -10.74 25.50
N GLU A 326 -4.61 -9.46 25.58
CA GLU A 326 -5.45 -8.36 25.08
C GLU A 326 -5.73 -8.47 23.59
N PHE A 327 -4.79 -9.04 22.81
CA PHE A 327 -4.98 -9.30 21.39
C PHE A 327 -6.18 -10.22 21.16
N TRP A 328 -6.22 -11.34 21.89
CA TRP A 328 -7.30 -12.33 21.73
C TRP A 328 -8.64 -11.81 22.26
N GLU A 329 -8.63 -11.01 23.33
CA GLU A 329 -9.84 -10.45 23.93
C GLU A 329 -10.48 -9.35 23.08
N ASN A 330 -9.67 -8.53 22.41
CA ASN A 330 -10.15 -7.28 21.82
C ASN A 330 -10.20 -7.27 20.30
N SER A 331 -9.52 -8.20 19.61
CA SER A 331 -9.51 -8.25 18.15
C SER A 331 -10.88 -8.65 17.61
N ILE A 332 -11.18 -8.19 16.38
CA ILE A 332 -12.36 -8.60 15.61
C ILE A 332 -11.82 -9.42 14.44
N ILE A 333 -11.97 -10.74 14.49
CA ILE A 333 -11.39 -11.66 13.51
C ILE A 333 -12.44 -12.33 12.63
N GLN A 334 -13.70 -11.92 12.80
CA GLN A 334 -14.83 -12.41 12.01
C GLN A 334 -15.87 -11.30 11.94
N LYS A 335 -16.51 -11.13 10.78
CA LYS A 335 -17.51 -10.09 10.59
C LYS A 335 -18.68 -10.26 11.58
N PRO A 336 -18.93 -9.27 12.47
CA PRO A 336 -20.07 -9.34 13.38
C PRO A 336 -21.36 -9.10 12.62
N GLU A 337 -22.45 -9.70 13.12
CA GLU A 337 -23.79 -9.48 12.56
C GLU A 337 -24.36 -8.15 13.06
N GLY A 338 -25.18 -7.53 12.24
CA GLY A 338 -26.04 -6.41 12.64
C GLY A 338 -25.34 -5.06 12.77
N ARG A 339 -24.10 -4.92 12.29
CA ARG A 339 -23.45 -3.60 12.27
C ARG A 339 -22.49 -3.48 11.11
N GLU A 340 -22.28 -2.26 10.68
CA GLU A 340 -21.34 -1.94 9.60
C GLU A 340 -19.97 -1.61 10.18
N LEU A 341 -18.94 -2.12 9.55
CA LEU A 341 -17.55 -1.90 9.97
C LEU A 341 -16.64 -1.85 8.74
N VAL A 342 -15.40 -1.46 8.95
CA VAL A 342 -14.37 -1.47 7.91
C VAL A 342 -13.83 -2.90 7.84
N CYS A 343 -14.29 -3.68 6.86
CA CYS A 343 -13.90 -5.09 6.71
C CYS A 343 -12.48 -5.28 6.17
N HIS A 344 -11.92 -4.27 5.50
CA HIS A 344 -10.53 -4.37 5.04
C HIS A 344 -9.61 -4.66 6.23
N ALA A 345 -8.82 -5.73 6.15
CA ALA A 345 -8.00 -6.19 7.26
C ALA A 345 -7.04 -5.09 7.72
N SER A 346 -6.84 -4.98 9.04
CA SER A 346 -5.96 -3.97 9.62
C SER A 346 -5.42 -4.41 10.97
N ALA A 347 -4.19 -3.98 11.26
CA ALA A 347 -3.52 -4.24 12.54
C ALA A 347 -3.32 -2.92 13.28
N TRP A 348 -3.46 -2.95 14.61
CA TRP A 348 -3.56 -1.77 15.46
C TRP A 348 -2.60 -1.83 16.64
N ASP A 349 -1.83 -0.76 16.81
CA ASP A 349 -0.97 -0.52 17.96
C ASP A 349 -1.58 0.64 18.76
N PHE A 350 -2.04 0.38 19.98
CA PHE A 350 -2.65 1.40 20.83
C PHE A 350 -1.62 2.19 21.66
N CYS A 351 -0.35 2.09 21.30
CA CYS A 351 0.74 2.93 21.79
C CYS A 351 1.08 2.79 23.28
N ASN A 352 0.57 1.75 23.94
CA ASN A 352 0.78 1.55 25.37
C ASN A 352 1.65 0.33 25.71
N GLY A 353 2.22 -0.33 24.68
CA GLY A 353 3.09 -1.50 24.86
C GLY A 353 2.37 -2.78 25.25
N LYS A 354 1.02 -2.80 25.24
CA LYS A 354 0.22 -3.95 25.69
C LYS A 354 -0.93 -4.28 24.76
N ASP A 355 -1.68 -3.28 24.30
CA ASP A 355 -2.92 -3.46 23.56
C ASP A 355 -2.61 -3.40 22.07
N TYR A 356 -2.68 -4.56 21.42
CA TYR A 356 -2.50 -4.73 19.97
C TYR A 356 -3.68 -5.55 19.48
N ARG A 357 -4.25 -5.15 18.34
CA ARG A 357 -5.46 -5.80 17.80
C ARG A 357 -5.39 -5.96 16.31
N ILE A 358 -6.19 -6.89 15.80
CA ILE A 358 -6.49 -7.02 14.37
C ILE A 358 -8.01 -6.86 14.19
N MET A 359 -8.39 -6.20 13.10
CA MET A 359 -9.77 -6.15 12.61
C MET A 359 -9.76 -6.79 11.23
N GLU A 360 -10.47 -7.90 11.07
CA GLU A 360 -10.51 -8.64 9.81
C GLU A 360 -11.83 -9.41 9.69
N CYS A 361 -12.52 -9.23 8.56
CA CYS A 361 -13.70 -10.02 8.20
C CYS A 361 -13.23 -11.31 7.50
N THR A 362 -12.69 -12.24 8.28
CA THR A 362 -11.95 -13.42 7.79
C THR A 362 -12.91 -14.47 7.20
N ASP A 363 -12.59 -14.93 5.98
CA ASP A 363 -13.23 -16.07 5.34
C ASP A 363 -12.25 -17.26 5.34
N LEU A 364 -12.74 -18.48 5.12
CA LEU A 364 -11.89 -19.69 5.13
C LEU A 364 -11.38 -19.95 3.71
N THR A 365 -10.31 -19.26 3.33
CA THR A 365 -9.65 -19.41 2.03
C THR A 365 -8.13 -19.37 2.22
N ILE A 366 -7.41 -19.91 1.24
CA ILE A 366 -5.94 -19.81 1.25
C ILE A 366 -5.50 -18.33 1.19
N GLU A 367 -6.27 -17.49 0.49
CA GLU A 367 -5.99 -16.05 0.40
C GLU A 367 -6.10 -15.40 1.78
N ASP A 368 -7.16 -15.71 2.52
CA ASP A 368 -7.33 -15.13 3.87
C ASP A 368 -6.33 -15.72 4.86
N MET A 369 -5.90 -16.97 4.67
CA MET A 369 -4.78 -17.52 5.48
C MET A 369 -3.53 -16.66 5.29
N ARG A 370 -3.25 -16.23 4.06
CA ARG A 370 -2.13 -15.31 3.77
C ARG A 370 -2.36 -13.95 4.42
N THR A 371 -3.58 -13.42 4.34
CA THR A 371 -3.94 -12.14 4.97
C THR A 371 -3.75 -12.19 6.47
N VAL A 372 -4.16 -13.29 7.11
CA VAL A 372 -3.95 -13.49 8.55
C VAL A 372 -2.46 -13.40 8.91
N HIS A 373 -1.59 -14.06 8.12
CA HIS A 373 -0.13 -13.99 8.35
C HIS A 373 0.38 -12.56 8.14
N HIS A 374 -0.15 -11.86 7.13
CA HIS A 374 0.20 -10.47 6.85
C HIS A 374 -0.10 -9.57 8.05
N GLU A 375 -1.34 -9.64 8.57
CA GLU A 375 -1.76 -8.80 9.70
C GLU A 375 -1.04 -9.19 11.00
N MET A 376 -0.84 -10.49 11.22
CA MET A 376 -0.08 -10.97 12.39
C MET A 376 1.39 -10.51 12.31
N GLY A 377 1.92 -10.38 11.11
CA GLY A 377 3.24 -9.82 10.88
C GLY A 377 3.37 -8.40 11.38
N HIS A 378 2.34 -7.57 11.15
CA HIS A 378 2.31 -6.22 11.68
C HIS A 378 2.38 -6.24 13.21
N VAL A 379 1.57 -7.07 13.86
CA VAL A 379 1.55 -7.17 15.33
C VAL A 379 2.91 -7.68 15.84
N GLN A 380 3.51 -8.66 15.17
CA GLN A 380 4.84 -9.15 15.55
C GLN A 380 5.89 -8.01 15.54
N TYR A 381 5.84 -7.18 14.49
CA TYR A 381 6.75 -6.03 14.39
C TYR A 381 6.49 -5.06 15.55
N PHE A 382 5.22 -4.73 15.83
CA PHE A 382 4.86 -3.91 17.00
C PHE A 382 5.49 -4.45 18.27
N LEU A 383 5.37 -5.75 18.50
CA LEU A 383 5.89 -6.42 19.72
C LEU A 383 7.43 -6.35 19.79
N GLN A 384 8.10 -6.50 18.63
CA GLN A 384 9.57 -6.51 18.59
C GLN A 384 10.16 -5.13 18.85
N TYR A 385 9.50 -4.04 18.44
CA TYR A 385 10.03 -2.68 18.63
C TYR A 385 9.34 -1.89 19.74
N LYS A 386 8.49 -2.51 20.56
CA LYS A 386 7.74 -1.82 21.63
C LYS A 386 8.64 -1.13 22.66
N HIS A 387 9.88 -1.55 22.79
CA HIS A 387 10.88 -0.98 23.71
C HIS A 387 11.45 0.35 23.24
N LEU A 388 11.24 0.72 21.97
CA LEU A 388 11.79 1.95 21.39
C LEU A 388 10.90 3.16 21.73
N PRO A 389 11.45 4.39 21.68
CA PRO A 389 10.62 5.58 21.69
C PRO A 389 9.57 5.54 20.58
N LYS A 390 8.41 6.15 20.82
CA LYS A 390 7.27 6.14 19.88
C LYS A 390 7.68 6.55 18.45
N VAL A 391 8.55 7.55 18.32
CA VAL A 391 8.99 8.04 16.99
C VAL A 391 9.68 6.94 16.18
N PHE A 392 10.29 5.95 16.84
CA PHE A 392 10.95 4.81 16.20
C PHE A 392 10.07 3.55 16.11
N ARG A 393 8.86 3.58 16.67
CA ARG A 393 7.93 2.43 16.61
C ARG A 393 7.23 2.43 15.24
N GLU A 394 8.01 2.20 14.22
CA GLU A 394 7.62 2.12 12.81
C GLU A 394 8.51 1.09 12.14
N GLY A 395 8.13 0.63 10.96
CA GLY A 395 9.02 -0.17 10.14
C GLY A 395 10.24 0.65 9.70
N ALA A 396 11.31 -0.01 9.35
CA ALA A 396 12.53 0.66 8.86
C ALA A 396 12.21 1.60 7.69
N ASN A 397 11.35 1.15 6.77
CA ASN A 397 10.56 2.00 5.88
C ASN A 397 9.15 1.35 5.80
N PRO A 398 8.15 2.01 5.20
CA PRO A 398 6.79 1.45 5.21
C PRO A 398 6.68 0.05 4.58
N GLY A 399 7.53 -0.29 3.62
CA GLY A 399 7.54 -1.61 2.97
C GLY A 399 8.01 -2.71 3.90
N PHE A 400 8.89 -2.42 4.86
CA PHE A 400 9.32 -3.41 5.84
C PHE A 400 8.13 -3.92 6.65
N HIS A 401 7.27 -3.02 7.09
CA HIS A 401 6.10 -3.40 7.88
C HIS A 401 5.17 -4.33 7.09
N GLU A 402 5.02 -4.05 5.81
CA GLU A 402 4.15 -4.85 4.93
C GLU A 402 4.76 -6.22 4.58
N ALA A 403 6.07 -6.39 4.74
CA ALA A 403 6.76 -7.62 4.32
C ALA A 403 6.79 -8.72 5.39
N VAL A 404 6.67 -8.39 6.67
CA VAL A 404 6.98 -9.32 7.77
C VAL A 404 6.13 -10.59 7.71
N GLY A 405 4.81 -10.45 7.70
CA GLY A 405 3.90 -11.61 7.67
C GLY A 405 3.97 -12.36 6.35
N ASP A 406 4.24 -11.64 5.27
CA ASP A 406 4.33 -12.23 3.92
C ASP A 406 5.52 -13.19 3.82
N VAL A 407 6.60 -12.92 4.51
CA VAL A 407 7.76 -13.83 4.57
C VAL A 407 7.36 -15.19 5.14
N LEU A 408 6.61 -15.19 6.24
CA LEU A 408 6.12 -16.44 6.85
C LEU A 408 5.16 -17.15 5.91
N ALA A 409 4.30 -16.39 5.22
CA ALA A 409 3.35 -16.95 4.27
C ALA A 409 4.05 -17.69 3.10
N LEU A 410 5.26 -17.28 2.73
CA LEU A 410 6.04 -17.99 1.70
C LEU A 410 6.38 -19.42 2.15
N SER A 411 6.70 -19.61 3.43
CA SER A 411 6.96 -20.93 4.02
C SER A 411 5.67 -21.72 4.21
N VAL A 412 4.63 -21.08 4.78
CA VAL A 412 3.32 -21.71 5.06
C VAL A 412 2.66 -22.23 3.78
N SER A 413 2.84 -21.53 2.65
CA SER A 413 2.23 -21.87 1.38
C SER A 413 2.89 -23.08 0.68
N THR A 414 4.07 -23.52 1.13
CA THR A 414 4.76 -24.64 0.47
C THR A 414 3.97 -25.93 0.65
N PRO A 415 3.94 -26.81 -0.36
CA PRO A 415 3.33 -28.14 -0.19
C PRO A 415 3.91 -28.92 1.00
N LYS A 416 5.23 -28.80 1.22
CA LYS A 416 5.93 -29.42 2.34
C LYS A 416 5.32 -28.99 3.69
N HIS A 417 5.09 -27.68 3.87
CA HIS A 417 4.51 -27.15 5.11
C HIS A 417 3.03 -27.54 5.26
N LEU A 418 2.26 -27.42 4.17
CA LEU A 418 0.83 -27.78 4.18
C LEU A 418 0.65 -29.26 4.53
N HIS A 419 1.53 -30.12 4.04
CA HIS A 419 1.55 -31.55 4.40
C HIS A 419 1.88 -31.73 5.89
N LYS A 420 2.88 -31.01 6.37
CA LYS A 420 3.32 -31.07 7.78
C LYS A 420 2.19 -30.72 8.76
N ILE A 421 1.34 -29.76 8.41
CA ILE A 421 0.23 -29.33 9.28
C ILE A 421 -1.09 -30.07 8.99
N GLY A 422 -1.05 -31.08 8.10
CA GLY A 422 -2.19 -31.95 7.84
C GLY A 422 -3.23 -31.42 6.86
N LEU A 423 -2.93 -30.36 6.11
CA LEU A 423 -3.85 -29.78 5.12
C LEU A 423 -3.64 -30.36 3.72
N LEU A 424 -2.55 -31.06 3.49
CA LEU A 424 -2.24 -31.71 2.21
C LEU A 424 -1.94 -33.16 2.50
N GLU A 425 -2.74 -34.08 1.96
CA GLU A 425 -2.60 -35.52 2.24
C GLU A 425 -1.34 -36.11 1.63
N ASN A 426 -1.08 -35.82 0.35
CA ASN A 426 0.00 -36.40 -0.40
C ASN A 426 1.00 -35.36 -0.87
N LEU A 427 2.27 -35.56 -0.52
CA LEU A 427 3.35 -34.69 -0.97
C LEU A 427 3.97 -35.26 -2.24
N GLU A 428 3.76 -34.60 -3.36
CA GLU A 428 4.33 -34.98 -4.66
C GLU A 428 5.64 -34.21 -4.87
N ASP A 429 6.72 -34.95 -5.03
CA ASP A 429 8.05 -34.33 -5.26
C ASP A 429 8.45 -34.62 -6.72
N ASP A 430 7.89 -33.82 -7.64
CA ASP A 430 8.24 -33.87 -9.04
C ASP A 430 8.19 -32.48 -9.69
N PRO A 431 8.88 -32.29 -10.84
CA PRO A 431 8.93 -30.99 -11.51
C PRO A 431 7.56 -30.42 -11.93
N LYS A 432 6.59 -31.28 -12.28
CA LYS A 432 5.24 -30.83 -12.66
C LYS A 432 4.50 -30.23 -11.47
N ALA A 433 4.59 -30.89 -10.30
CA ALA A 433 4.02 -30.39 -9.06
C ALA A 433 4.67 -29.07 -8.65
N ASP A 434 5.98 -28.94 -8.85
CA ASP A 434 6.71 -27.70 -8.58
C ASP A 434 6.18 -26.54 -9.44
N ILE A 435 5.94 -26.80 -10.74
CA ILE A 435 5.43 -25.76 -11.64
C ILE A 435 4.02 -25.34 -11.21
N ASN A 436 3.16 -26.30 -10.83
CA ASN A 436 1.81 -25.96 -10.31
C ASN A 436 1.90 -25.06 -9.10
N PHE A 437 2.76 -25.38 -8.15
CA PHE A 437 2.97 -24.57 -6.95
C PHE A 437 3.48 -23.16 -7.30
N LEU A 438 4.50 -23.10 -8.15
CA LEU A 438 5.08 -21.81 -8.55
C LEU A 438 4.07 -20.96 -9.33
N LEU A 439 3.21 -21.58 -10.16
CA LEU A 439 2.16 -20.83 -10.82
C LEU A 439 1.17 -20.25 -9.81
N GLU A 440 0.75 -21.05 -8.83
CA GLU A 440 -0.17 -20.57 -7.78
C GLU A 440 0.45 -19.36 -7.06
N MET A 441 1.72 -19.43 -6.71
CA MET A 441 2.42 -18.33 -6.06
C MET A 441 2.54 -17.11 -6.99
N ALA A 442 2.81 -17.32 -8.27
CA ALA A 442 2.97 -16.24 -9.24
C ALA A 442 1.66 -15.49 -9.49
N LEU A 443 0.52 -16.21 -9.47
CA LEU A 443 -0.80 -15.58 -9.62
C LEU A 443 -1.07 -14.56 -8.51
N SER A 444 -0.44 -14.72 -7.36
CA SER A 444 -0.48 -13.75 -6.27
C SER A 444 0.67 -12.75 -6.38
N LYS A 445 1.91 -13.23 -6.30
CA LYS A 445 3.09 -12.36 -6.10
C LYS A 445 3.56 -11.65 -7.38
N VAL A 446 3.51 -12.33 -8.53
CA VAL A 446 3.96 -11.75 -9.80
C VAL A 446 2.85 -10.88 -10.42
N ALA A 447 1.62 -11.39 -10.43
CA ALA A 447 0.46 -10.66 -10.96
C ALA A 447 0.29 -9.30 -10.26
N PHE A 448 0.62 -9.24 -8.97
CA PHE A 448 0.49 -8.02 -8.15
C PHE A 448 1.46 -6.91 -8.56
N LEU A 449 2.63 -7.25 -9.08
CA LEU A 449 3.74 -6.28 -9.26
C LEU A 449 3.34 -5.01 -10.00
N PRO A 450 2.74 -5.07 -11.20
CA PRO A 450 2.38 -3.82 -11.88
C PRO A 450 1.28 -3.04 -11.16
N PHE A 451 0.34 -3.72 -10.51
CA PHE A 451 -0.71 -3.05 -9.73
C PHE A 451 -0.09 -2.31 -8.53
N GLY A 452 0.78 -2.99 -7.79
CA GLY A 452 1.48 -2.39 -6.65
C GLY A 452 2.27 -1.14 -7.03
N TYR A 453 2.81 -1.13 -8.25
CA TYR A 453 3.57 -0.01 -8.80
C TYR A 453 2.66 1.13 -9.28
N LEU A 454 1.56 0.82 -9.99
CA LEU A 454 0.79 1.85 -10.68
C LEU A 454 -0.12 2.69 -9.78
N VAL A 455 -0.61 2.14 -8.67
CA VAL A 455 -1.58 2.86 -7.83
C VAL A 455 -1.00 4.20 -7.36
N ASP A 456 0.19 4.17 -6.76
CA ASP A 456 0.80 5.41 -6.28
C ASP A 456 1.50 6.19 -7.38
N SER A 457 1.90 5.54 -8.48
CA SER A 457 2.37 6.28 -9.67
C SER A 457 1.27 7.22 -10.15
N TRP A 458 0.01 6.75 -10.15
CA TRP A 458 -1.16 7.58 -10.46
C TRP A 458 -1.35 8.68 -9.39
N ARG A 459 -1.32 8.32 -8.09
CA ARG A 459 -1.56 9.30 -7.01
C ARG A 459 -0.48 10.38 -6.96
N TRP A 460 0.79 10.00 -7.13
CA TRP A 460 1.89 10.98 -7.14
C TRP A 460 1.66 12.02 -8.24
N ASP A 461 1.27 11.55 -9.42
CA ASP A 461 1.04 12.45 -10.57
C ASP A 461 -0.24 13.28 -10.40
N VAL A 462 -1.24 12.77 -9.65
CA VAL A 462 -2.42 13.56 -9.25
C VAL A 462 -2.00 14.66 -8.25
N PHE A 463 -1.24 14.31 -7.22
CA PHE A 463 -0.76 15.29 -6.22
C PHE A 463 0.08 16.38 -6.87
N SER A 464 0.97 16.04 -7.76
CA SER A 464 1.87 17.00 -8.41
C SER A 464 1.20 17.80 -9.53
N GLY A 465 0.00 17.40 -9.96
CA GLY A 465 -0.72 18.04 -11.06
C GLY A 465 -0.30 17.59 -12.45
N GLN A 466 0.60 16.59 -12.54
CA GLN A 466 0.98 15.99 -13.83
C GLN A 466 -0.24 15.36 -14.51
N ILE A 467 -1.14 14.79 -13.72
CA ILE A 467 -2.45 14.30 -14.19
C ILE A 467 -3.49 15.35 -13.74
N PRO A 468 -4.03 16.15 -14.66
CA PRO A 468 -5.05 17.13 -14.29
C PRO A 468 -6.38 16.46 -13.96
N GLU A 469 -7.26 17.17 -13.25
CA GLU A 469 -8.54 16.64 -12.75
C GLU A 469 -9.40 16.02 -13.86
N ASP A 470 -9.43 16.64 -15.02
CA ASP A 470 -10.24 16.19 -16.15
C ASP A 470 -9.66 14.98 -16.89
N ARG A 471 -8.56 14.42 -16.37
CA ARG A 471 -7.90 13.22 -16.89
C ARG A 471 -7.74 12.12 -15.82
N TRP A 472 -8.26 12.32 -14.63
CA TRP A 472 -8.01 11.40 -13.52
C TRP A 472 -8.39 9.95 -13.84
N ASN A 473 -9.59 9.72 -14.39
CA ASN A 473 -10.04 8.35 -14.67
C ASN A 473 -9.36 7.76 -15.90
N CYS A 474 -9.23 8.53 -16.97
CA CYS A 474 -8.63 8.02 -18.21
C CYS A 474 -7.12 7.79 -18.06
N ALA A 475 -6.42 8.63 -17.27
CA ALA A 475 -5.01 8.38 -16.95
C ALA A 475 -4.83 7.10 -16.12
N TRP A 476 -5.77 6.81 -15.21
CA TRP A 476 -5.80 5.54 -14.46
C TRP A 476 -5.87 4.35 -15.41
N TRP A 477 -6.78 4.38 -16.41
CA TRP A 477 -6.93 3.28 -17.37
C TRP A 477 -5.75 3.19 -18.34
N ASP A 478 -5.09 4.31 -18.66
CA ASP A 478 -3.84 4.31 -19.43
C ASP A 478 -2.76 3.52 -18.67
N LEU A 479 -2.62 3.76 -17.37
CA LEU A 479 -1.65 3.05 -16.53
C LEU A 479 -2.00 1.56 -16.40
N ARG A 480 -3.28 1.25 -16.19
CA ARG A 480 -3.75 -0.14 -16.09
C ARG A 480 -3.45 -0.90 -17.38
N TYR A 481 -3.67 -0.27 -18.52
CA TYR A 481 -3.37 -0.87 -19.82
C TYR A 481 -1.86 -1.03 -20.02
N ARG A 482 -1.09 0.05 -19.84
CA ARG A 482 0.36 0.02 -20.14
C ARG A 482 1.13 -0.92 -19.22
N LEU A 483 0.81 -0.92 -17.94
CA LEU A 483 1.59 -1.68 -16.95
C LEU A 483 1.01 -3.06 -16.68
N GLN A 484 -0.31 -3.16 -16.57
CA GLN A 484 -0.97 -4.43 -16.22
C GLN A 484 -1.46 -5.23 -17.42
N GLY A 485 -1.62 -4.62 -18.58
CA GLY A 485 -2.13 -5.31 -19.77
C GLY A 485 -3.59 -5.71 -19.63
N ILE A 486 -4.39 -4.89 -18.94
CA ILE A 486 -5.83 -5.15 -18.75
C ILE A 486 -6.66 -4.00 -19.33
N LYS A 487 -7.93 -4.27 -19.56
CA LYS A 487 -8.89 -3.28 -20.04
C LYS A 487 -10.20 -3.39 -19.25
N PRO A 488 -10.95 -2.28 -19.11
CA PRO A 488 -12.26 -2.37 -18.44
C PRO A 488 -13.22 -3.19 -19.31
N PRO A 489 -14.17 -3.92 -18.71
CA PRO A 489 -15.16 -4.66 -19.51
C PRO A 489 -16.20 -3.78 -20.19
N VAL A 490 -16.34 -2.53 -19.77
CA VAL A 490 -17.30 -1.55 -20.31
C VAL A 490 -16.59 -0.22 -20.53
N GLN A 491 -17.10 0.58 -21.48
CA GLN A 491 -16.58 1.91 -21.77
C GLN A 491 -16.55 2.76 -20.51
N ARG A 492 -15.43 3.43 -20.25
CA ARG A 492 -15.27 4.37 -19.15
C ARG A 492 -15.21 5.80 -19.67
N SER A 493 -15.33 6.75 -18.76
CA SER A 493 -15.22 8.17 -19.09
C SER A 493 -14.80 8.95 -17.83
N GLU A 494 -14.70 10.28 -17.95
CA GLU A 494 -14.44 11.12 -16.78
C GLU A 494 -15.68 11.36 -15.91
N ASP A 495 -16.84 10.75 -16.24
CA ASP A 495 -17.96 10.65 -15.30
C ASP A 495 -17.70 9.60 -14.21
N ASP A 496 -16.79 8.68 -14.50
CA ASP A 496 -16.39 7.60 -13.57
C ASP A 496 -15.18 8.03 -12.74
N PHE A 497 -14.99 7.37 -11.60
CA PHE A 497 -13.79 7.58 -10.79
C PHE A 497 -13.32 6.24 -10.20
N ASP A 498 -12.79 5.40 -11.08
CA ASP A 498 -12.44 4.03 -10.76
C ASP A 498 -11.28 3.87 -9.76
N PRO A 499 -10.30 4.81 -9.67
CA PRO A 499 -9.28 4.68 -8.64
C PRO A 499 -9.85 4.54 -7.22
N ALA A 500 -10.92 5.30 -6.90
CA ALA A 500 -11.50 5.28 -5.55
C ALA A 500 -12.40 4.08 -5.29
N ALA A 501 -12.56 3.18 -6.27
CA ALA A 501 -13.17 1.86 -6.04
C ALA A 501 -12.20 0.92 -5.31
N LYS A 502 -11.00 1.38 -5.03
CA LYS A 502 -9.96 0.68 -4.26
C LYS A 502 -9.82 1.31 -2.88
N TYR A 503 -9.84 0.45 -1.85
CA TYR A 503 -9.79 0.85 -0.44
C TYR A 503 -8.72 1.92 -0.16
N HIS A 504 -7.49 1.69 -0.62
CA HIS A 504 -6.36 2.56 -0.25
C HIS A 504 -6.50 3.98 -0.78
N ILE A 505 -7.17 4.14 -1.92
CA ILE A 505 -7.44 5.48 -2.45
C ILE A 505 -8.60 6.13 -1.68
N ALA A 506 -9.68 5.39 -1.44
CA ALA A 506 -10.85 5.88 -0.70
C ALA A 506 -10.51 6.26 0.75
N THR A 507 -9.50 5.62 1.36
CA THR A 507 -9.13 5.83 2.76
C THR A 507 -7.78 6.53 2.94
N ASN A 508 -7.21 7.06 1.87
CA ASN A 508 -5.95 7.81 1.91
C ASN A 508 -4.76 6.99 2.44
N ALA A 509 -4.73 5.69 2.17
CA ALA A 509 -3.60 4.84 2.58
C ALA A 509 -2.56 4.77 1.46
N PRO A 510 -1.30 5.12 1.70
CA PRO A 510 -0.25 4.96 0.67
C PRO A 510 -0.12 3.52 0.21
N TYR A 511 0.29 3.29 -1.04
CA TYR A 511 0.25 1.96 -1.65
C TYR A 511 1.59 1.43 -2.13
N ILE A 512 2.55 2.30 -2.45
CA ILE A 512 3.85 1.84 -2.98
C ILE A 512 4.55 0.90 -2.00
N ARG A 513 4.23 1.00 -0.71
CA ARG A 513 4.76 0.11 0.32
C ARG A 513 4.53 -1.36 0.01
N PHE A 514 3.43 -1.69 -0.67
CA PHE A 514 3.09 -3.07 -1.03
C PHE A 514 3.96 -3.58 -2.18
N PHE A 515 4.32 -2.73 -3.13
CA PHE A 515 5.32 -3.07 -4.15
C PHE A 515 6.70 -3.29 -3.51
N VAL A 516 7.11 -2.37 -2.64
CA VAL A 516 8.38 -2.48 -1.91
C VAL A 516 8.40 -3.77 -1.09
N ALA A 517 7.31 -4.07 -0.37
CA ALA A 517 7.19 -5.30 0.43
C ALA A 517 7.28 -6.55 -0.43
N ASN A 518 6.69 -6.52 -1.63
CA ASN A 518 6.71 -7.67 -2.53
C ASN A 518 8.14 -7.97 -3.02
N ILE A 519 8.99 -6.96 -3.12
CA ILE A 519 10.41 -7.13 -3.40
C ILE A 519 11.15 -7.62 -2.14
N LEU A 520 10.99 -6.89 -1.03
CA LEU A 520 11.73 -7.15 0.21
C LEU A 520 11.45 -8.53 0.79
N GLN A 521 10.21 -9.02 0.70
CA GLN A 521 9.87 -10.30 1.29
C GLN A 521 10.71 -11.44 0.69
N PHE A 522 11.06 -11.35 -0.58
CA PHE A 522 11.91 -12.36 -1.22
C PHE A 522 13.38 -12.19 -0.81
N GLN A 523 13.86 -10.97 -0.63
CA GLN A 523 15.20 -10.74 -0.09
C GLN A 523 15.31 -11.27 1.34
N PHE A 524 14.31 -10.99 2.19
CA PHE A 524 14.24 -11.52 3.55
C PHE A 524 14.18 -13.05 3.53
N HIS A 525 13.29 -13.61 2.71
CA HIS A 525 13.10 -15.07 2.59
C HIS A 525 14.40 -15.77 2.20
N LYS A 526 15.09 -15.25 1.20
CA LYS A 526 16.37 -15.82 0.75
C LYS A 526 17.39 -15.86 1.88
N SER A 527 17.53 -14.76 2.62
CA SER A 527 18.46 -14.68 3.75
C SER A 527 18.08 -15.65 4.86
N LEU A 528 16.79 -15.70 5.20
CA LEU A 528 16.28 -16.59 6.25
C LEU A 528 16.44 -18.07 5.87
N CYS A 529 16.22 -18.39 4.60
CA CYS A 529 16.38 -19.76 4.07
C CYS A 529 17.83 -20.22 4.11
N LEU A 530 18.77 -19.31 3.82
CA LEU A 530 20.19 -19.60 3.96
C LEU A 530 20.52 -19.94 5.42
N LYS A 531 20.03 -19.12 6.35
CA LYS A 531 20.28 -19.30 7.80
C LYS A 531 19.62 -20.57 8.35
N ALA A 532 18.45 -20.94 7.78
CA ALA A 532 17.73 -22.16 8.18
C ALA A 532 18.34 -23.43 7.57
N GLY A 533 19.29 -23.30 6.63
CA GLY A 533 19.84 -24.45 5.92
C GLY A 533 18.85 -25.07 4.91
N GLU A 534 17.82 -24.34 4.54
CA GLU A 534 16.75 -24.79 3.64
C GLU A 534 16.95 -24.35 2.18
N TYR A 535 17.95 -23.50 1.95
CA TYR A 535 18.31 -23.00 0.61
C TYR A 535 19.82 -23.01 0.46
N ASP A 536 20.28 -23.50 -0.67
CA ASP A 536 21.71 -23.47 -1.04
C ASP A 536 21.80 -23.27 -2.55
N PRO A 537 22.37 -22.14 -3.03
CA PRO A 537 22.48 -21.88 -4.47
C PRO A 537 23.30 -22.90 -5.24
N LEU A 538 24.11 -23.72 -4.56
CA LEU A 538 24.94 -24.74 -5.16
C LEU A 538 24.33 -26.15 -5.10
N ASP A 539 23.20 -26.30 -4.39
CA ASP A 539 22.52 -27.59 -4.21
C ASP A 539 21.14 -27.57 -4.89
N PRO A 540 20.98 -28.21 -6.05
CA PRO A 540 19.67 -28.21 -6.75
C PRO A 540 18.54 -28.90 -6.00
N THR A 541 18.84 -29.66 -4.92
CA THR A 541 17.80 -30.26 -4.07
C THR A 541 17.24 -29.28 -3.03
N LYS A 542 17.87 -28.12 -2.89
CA LYS A 542 17.45 -27.07 -1.94
C LYS A 542 17.17 -25.75 -2.66
N PRO A 543 16.22 -25.73 -3.62
CA PRO A 543 15.88 -24.49 -4.31
C PRO A 543 15.09 -23.53 -3.39
N LEU A 544 15.14 -22.25 -3.70
CA LEU A 544 14.52 -21.22 -2.87
C LEU A 544 13.01 -21.43 -2.68
N HIS A 545 12.30 -21.85 -3.72
CA HIS A 545 10.84 -22.00 -3.68
C HIS A 545 10.34 -23.17 -2.81
N LYS A 546 11.22 -24.08 -2.42
CA LYS A 546 10.87 -25.23 -1.54
C LYS A 546 11.20 -24.94 -0.07
N CYS A 547 11.80 -23.82 0.23
CA CYS A 547 12.23 -23.49 1.59
C CYS A 547 11.03 -23.29 2.53
N ASP A 548 11.16 -23.89 3.71
CA ASP A 548 10.24 -23.71 4.82
C ASP A 548 11.08 -23.41 6.07
N ILE A 549 11.00 -22.20 6.58
CA ILE A 549 11.79 -21.78 7.75
C ILE A 549 11.17 -22.20 9.08
N TYR A 550 10.03 -22.89 9.05
CA TYR A 550 9.33 -23.32 10.27
C TYR A 550 10.29 -24.00 11.25
N GLN A 551 10.23 -23.57 12.52
CA GLN A 551 11.06 -24.07 13.63
C GLN A 551 12.54 -23.68 13.56
N SER A 552 12.96 -22.83 12.61
CA SER A 552 14.36 -22.36 12.58
C SER A 552 14.55 -21.18 13.52
N THR A 553 15.04 -21.43 14.72
CA THR A 553 15.31 -20.36 15.68
C THR A 553 16.47 -19.47 15.23
N GLU A 554 17.43 -20.01 14.48
CA GLU A 554 18.52 -19.21 13.92
C GLU A 554 17.96 -18.14 12.95
N ALA A 555 17.08 -18.55 12.03
CA ALA A 555 16.42 -17.61 11.10
C ALA A 555 15.57 -16.60 11.89
N GLY A 556 14.77 -17.09 12.85
CA GLY A 556 13.90 -16.23 13.66
C GLY A 556 14.65 -15.21 14.51
N ASN A 557 15.79 -15.59 15.09
CA ASN A 557 16.60 -14.66 15.88
C ASN A 557 17.18 -13.55 15.00
N ALA A 558 17.67 -13.88 13.80
CA ALA A 558 18.17 -12.88 12.87
C ALA A 558 17.07 -11.93 12.43
N PHE A 559 15.88 -12.47 12.16
CA PHE A 559 14.72 -11.67 11.76
C PHE A 559 14.31 -10.71 12.90
N GLY A 560 14.22 -11.24 14.13
CA GLY A 560 13.89 -10.46 15.32
C GLY A 560 14.88 -9.33 15.56
N ASP A 561 16.17 -9.57 15.36
CA ASP A 561 17.21 -8.55 15.51
C ASP A 561 16.98 -7.36 14.56
N MET A 562 16.57 -7.63 13.31
CA MET A 562 16.21 -6.57 12.37
C MET A 562 14.93 -5.85 12.81
N LEU A 563 13.89 -6.61 13.18
CA LEU A 563 12.59 -6.02 13.59
C LEU A 563 12.72 -5.11 14.80
N GLN A 564 13.59 -5.47 15.76
CA GLN A 564 13.81 -4.68 16.97
C GLN A 564 14.36 -3.28 16.70
N LEU A 565 14.97 -3.06 15.53
CA LEU A 565 15.50 -1.76 15.14
C LEU A 565 14.40 -0.73 14.87
N GLY A 566 13.19 -1.18 14.52
CA GLY A 566 12.12 -0.26 14.11
C GLY A 566 12.64 0.69 13.04
N SER A 567 12.37 2.00 13.19
CA SER A 567 12.92 3.05 12.33
C SER A 567 14.10 3.80 12.97
N SER A 568 14.73 3.21 13.99
CA SER A 568 15.84 3.85 14.72
C SER A 568 17.10 4.04 13.86
N LYS A 569 17.19 3.32 12.75
CA LYS A 569 18.28 3.45 11.77
C LYS A 569 17.69 3.59 10.36
N PRO A 570 18.39 4.25 9.43
CA PRO A 570 17.97 4.27 8.03
C PRO A 570 17.75 2.85 7.49
N TRP A 571 16.75 2.66 6.64
CA TRP A 571 16.35 1.31 6.19
C TRP A 571 17.46 0.51 5.50
N PRO A 572 18.42 1.13 4.75
CA PRO A 572 19.52 0.32 4.20
C PRO A 572 20.33 -0.38 5.28
N GLU A 573 20.49 0.22 6.47
CA GLU A 573 21.19 -0.40 7.60
C GLU A 573 20.40 -1.56 8.17
N ALA A 574 19.08 -1.42 8.28
CA ALA A 574 18.19 -2.51 8.75
C ALA A 574 18.22 -3.68 7.76
N LEU A 575 18.14 -3.41 6.47
CA LEU A 575 18.23 -4.43 5.43
C LEU A 575 19.54 -5.17 5.50
N GLU A 576 20.65 -4.43 5.64
CA GLU A 576 22.01 -5.00 5.75
C GLU A 576 22.14 -5.91 6.97
N ALA A 577 21.50 -5.54 8.09
CA ALA A 577 21.54 -6.33 9.33
C ALA A 577 21.01 -7.75 9.12
N LEU A 578 20.01 -7.92 8.25
CA LEU A 578 19.44 -9.25 7.96
C LEU A 578 20.10 -9.90 6.74
N THR A 579 20.27 -9.14 5.65
CA THR A 579 20.57 -9.71 4.33
C THR A 579 22.01 -9.48 3.87
N GLY A 580 22.73 -8.55 4.48
CA GLY A 580 24.04 -8.12 4.00
C GLY A 580 23.97 -7.16 2.80
N GLU A 581 22.76 -6.84 2.33
CA GLU A 581 22.52 -5.94 1.21
C GLU A 581 21.95 -4.61 1.71
N ARG A 582 22.26 -3.51 1.01
CA ARG A 582 21.80 -2.18 1.39
C ARG A 582 20.76 -1.61 0.43
N LYS A 583 20.41 -2.35 -0.64
CA LYS A 583 19.48 -1.90 -1.70
C LYS A 583 18.40 -2.93 -1.93
N MET A 584 17.22 -2.48 -2.35
CA MET A 584 16.17 -3.35 -2.89
C MET A 584 16.70 -4.01 -4.16
N ASP A 585 16.42 -5.31 -4.32
CA ASP A 585 16.99 -6.11 -5.40
C ASP A 585 15.95 -7.13 -5.88
N ALA A 586 15.76 -7.18 -7.20
CA ALA A 586 14.79 -8.07 -7.85
C ALA A 586 15.32 -9.50 -8.03
N SER A 587 16.61 -9.74 -7.78
CA SER A 587 17.21 -11.05 -8.07
C SER A 587 16.63 -12.19 -7.23
N ALA A 588 16.25 -11.92 -5.98
CA ALA A 588 15.67 -12.94 -5.09
C ALA A 588 14.30 -13.42 -5.60
N ILE A 589 13.42 -12.49 -6.00
CA ILE A 589 12.12 -12.87 -6.56
C ILE A 589 12.29 -13.56 -7.92
N ARG A 590 13.22 -13.10 -8.75
CA ARG A 590 13.54 -13.75 -10.04
C ARG A 590 14.05 -15.17 -9.81
N GLU A 591 14.92 -15.38 -8.82
CA GLU A 591 15.42 -16.71 -8.50
C GLU A 591 14.33 -17.66 -8.02
N TYR A 592 13.45 -17.16 -7.15
CA TYR A 592 12.32 -17.94 -6.64
C TYR A 592 11.46 -18.47 -7.79
N PHE A 593 11.19 -17.64 -8.78
CA PHE A 593 10.29 -17.95 -9.90
C PHE A 593 11.01 -18.45 -11.16
N ARG A 594 12.34 -18.60 -11.15
CA ARG A 594 13.11 -18.98 -12.35
C ARG A 594 12.59 -20.26 -13.01
N PRO A 595 12.33 -21.35 -12.28
CA PRO A 595 11.81 -22.56 -12.96
C PRO A 595 10.48 -22.32 -13.67
N LEU A 596 9.61 -21.52 -13.09
CA LEU A 596 8.31 -21.17 -13.70
C LEU A 596 8.53 -20.27 -14.93
N GLU A 597 9.39 -19.27 -14.85
CA GLU A 597 9.65 -18.37 -15.98
C GLU A 597 10.18 -19.16 -17.18
N GLU A 598 11.09 -20.09 -16.94
CA GLU A 598 11.62 -20.96 -17.99
C GLU A 598 10.51 -21.84 -18.60
N TRP A 599 9.64 -22.41 -17.75
CA TRP A 599 8.52 -23.23 -18.21
C TRP A 599 7.53 -22.39 -19.01
N LEU A 600 7.13 -21.22 -18.51
CA LEU A 600 6.20 -20.31 -19.19
C LEU A 600 6.75 -19.87 -20.56
N THR A 601 8.05 -19.57 -20.63
CA THR A 601 8.69 -19.16 -21.88
C THR A 601 8.59 -20.27 -22.93
N ARG A 602 8.86 -21.52 -22.54
CA ARG A 602 8.75 -22.66 -23.45
C ARG A 602 7.30 -22.90 -23.87
N ASP A 603 6.37 -22.89 -22.90
CA ASP A 603 4.95 -23.12 -23.18
C ASP A 603 4.38 -22.06 -24.11
N ASN A 604 4.66 -20.77 -23.82
CA ASN A 604 4.18 -19.66 -24.65
C ASN A 604 4.75 -19.73 -26.06
N HIS A 605 6.03 -20.09 -26.19
CA HIS A 605 6.67 -20.28 -27.50
C HIS A 605 6.01 -21.40 -28.30
N GLN A 606 5.79 -22.54 -27.65
CA GLN A 606 5.17 -23.72 -28.28
C GLN A 606 3.76 -23.41 -28.79
N HIS A 607 3.03 -22.54 -28.11
CA HIS A 607 1.67 -22.14 -28.47
C HIS A 607 1.62 -20.86 -29.34
N GLY A 608 2.77 -20.33 -29.77
CA GLY A 608 2.86 -19.13 -30.60
C GLY A 608 2.23 -17.90 -29.96
N ARG A 609 2.56 -17.67 -28.73
CA ARG A 609 1.92 -16.59 -27.96
C ARG A 609 2.68 -15.27 -28.09
N UNK A 610 1.99 -14.22 -28.20
CA UNK A 610 2.52 -13.06 -28.21
C UNK A 610 2.82 -12.73 -26.87
N ILE A 611 3.77 -12.27 -26.70
CA ILE A 611 4.17 -11.72 -25.43
C ILE A 611 3.90 -10.22 -25.44
N GLY A 612 3.26 -9.74 -24.41
CA GLY A 612 2.78 -8.36 -24.35
C GLY A 612 1.34 -8.27 -24.86
N TRP A 613 0.90 -7.04 -25.10
CA TRP A 613 -0.49 -6.77 -25.48
C TRP A 613 -0.56 -5.51 -26.34
N GLN A 614 -1.57 -5.48 -27.21
CA GLN A 614 -1.77 -4.36 -28.14
C GLN A 614 -3.25 -4.26 -28.50
N THR A 615 -3.74 -3.06 -28.68
CA THR A 615 -5.11 -2.82 -29.12
C THR A 615 -5.27 -1.39 -29.64
N ASP A 616 -6.22 -1.20 -30.55
CA ASP A 616 -6.66 0.12 -31.01
C ASP A 616 -7.93 0.58 -30.29
N GLU A 617 -8.44 -0.21 -29.34
CA GLU A 617 -9.64 0.14 -28.55
C GLU A 617 -9.39 1.36 -27.68
N VAL A 618 -10.38 2.26 -27.62
CA VAL A 618 -10.40 3.40 -26.71
C VAL A 618 -11.27 2.99 -25.53
N PHE A 619 -10.66 2.83 -24.37
CA PHE A 619 -11.33 2.33 -23.15
C PHE A 619 -12.02 3.43 -22.35
N CYS A 620 -11.54 4.67 -22.48
CA CYS A 620 -11.99 5.76 -21.64
C CYS A 620 -12.10 7.03 -22.48
N LEU A 621 -13.29 7.63 -22.48
CA LEU A 621 -13.54 8.86 -23.21
C LEU A 621 -12.98 10.05 -22.40
N PRO A 622 -12.16 10.90 -23.00
CA PRO A 622 -11.49 11.99 -22.26
C PRO A 622 -12.42 13.08 -21.74
N GLU A 623 -13.64 13.16 -22.29
CA GLU A 623 -14.67 14.09 -21.84
C GLU A 623 -15.81 13.27 -21.20
N SER A 624 -16.49 13.86 -20.24
CA SER A 624 -17.65 13.23 -19.61
C SER A 624 -18.79 13.11 -20.63
N ALA A 625 -19.65 12.11 -20.44
CA ALA A 625 -20.85 11.91 -21.29
C ALA A 625 -21.74 13.15 -21.29
N ALA A 626 -21.88 13.83 -20.14
CA ALA A 626 -22.65 15.06 -20.00
C ALA A 626 -22.07 16.18 -20.85
N LYS A 627 -20.74 16.39 -20.80
CA LYS A 627 -20.05 17.41 -21.63
C LYS A 627 -20.18 17.11 -23.11
N GLN A 628 -20.09 15.83 -23.49
CA GLN A 628 -20.27 15.42 -24.89
C GLN A 628 -21.68 15.72 -25.38
N ALA A 629 -22.69 15.45 -24.57
CA ALA A 629 -24.08 15.75 -24.91
C ALA A 629 -24.29 17.26 -25.08
N GLU A 630 -23.71 18.07 -24.22
CA GLU A 630 -23.77 19.55 -24.31
C GLU A 630 -23.09 20.04 -25.59
N SER A 631 -21.94 19.50 -25.94
CA SER A 631 -21.21 19.88 -27.15
C SER A 631 -22.00 19.51 -28.42
N HIS A 632 -22.63 18.33 -28.42
CA HIS A 632 -23.48 17.90 -29.55
C HIS A 632 -24.73 18.78 -29.67
N GLN A 633 -25.35 19.18 -28.56
CA GLN A 633 -26.50 20.07 -28.56
C GLN A 633 -26.13 21.48 -29.08
N SER A 634 -24.99 22.02 -28.64
CA SER A 634 -24.51 23.33 -29.10
C SER A 634 -24.08 23.29 -30.55
N ALA A 635 -23.48 22.20 -31.05
CA ALA A 635 -23.13 22.01 -32.44
C ALA A 635 -24.39 21.90 -33.32
N ALA A 636 -25.43 21.20 -32.85
CA ALA A 636 -26.73 21.10 -33.54
C ALA A 636 -27.43 22.45 -33.58
N ALA A 637 -27.35 23.24 -32.51
CA ALA A 637 -27.91 24.60 -32.46
C ALA A 637 -27.16 25.56 -33.41
N ALA A 638 -25.84 25.38 -33.56
CA ALA A 638 -25.01 26.19 -34.47
C ALA A 638 -25.22 25.81 -35.95
N ALA A 639 -25.78 24.63 -36.24
CA ALA A 639 -26.01 24.15 -37.61
C ALA A 639 -27.35 24.57 -38.20
N VAL A 640 -28.16 25.41 -37.53
CA VAL A 640 -29.43 25.94 -38.08
C VAL A 640 -29.07 27.09 -39.08
N PRO A 641 -29.40 26.97 -40.37
CA PRO A 641 -29.03 28.02 -41.34
C PRO A 641 -29.85 29.29 -41.10
N TRP A 642 -29.17 30.39 -41.05
CA TRP A 642 -29.76 31.72 -41.07
C TRP A 642 -30.32 31.97 -42.49
N ALA A 643 -31.57 31.62 -42.67
CA ALA A 643 -32.29 32.02 -43.89
C ALA A 643 -33.45 32.92 -43.51
N GLY A 644 -33.23 34.20 -43.69
CA GLY A 644 -34.29 35.18 -43.82
C GLY A 644 -34.73 35.90 -42.55
N LEU A 645 -34.16 37.13 -42.38
CA LEU A 645 -35.01 38.32 -42.20
C LEU A 645 -34.07 39.56 -42.18
N LEU A 646 -33.97 40.19 -43.36
CA LEU A 646 -33.56 41.57 -43.49
C LEU A 646 -34.79 42.39 -43.22
N LEU A 647 -34.73 43.33 -42.30
CA LEU A 647 -35.43 44.62 -42.43
C LEU A 647 -35.19 45.50 -41.21
N LEU A 648 -34.40 46.52 -41.47
CA LEU A 648 -34.50 47.90 -40.99
C LEU A 648 -34.58 48.21 -39.49
N PHE A 649 -33.58 48.84 -38.95
CA PHE A 649 -33.63 50.28 -38.58
C PHE A 649 -32.26 50.78 -38.14
N LEU A 650 -32.03 52.03 -38.58
CA LEU A 650 -30.80 52.79 -38.47
C LEU A 650 -30.63 53.47 -37.11
N LEU A 651 -29.39 53.42 -36.57
CA LEU A 651 -28.55 54.52 -36.07
C LEU A 651 -29.13 55.59 -35.11
N PRO A 652 -28.32 56.40 -34.31
CA PRO A 652 -26.92 56.22 -33.94
C PRO A 652 -26.59 56.81 -32.48
N LEU A 653 -25.31 56.84 -32.22
CA LEU A 653 -24.54 57.83 -31.45
C LEU A 653 -24.10 57.46 -30.04
N LEU A 654 -22.81 57.24 -29.87
CA LEU A 654 -21.74 58.07 -29.35
C LEU A 654 -21.92 58.38 -27.84
N VAL A 655 -20.98 58.14 -26.99
CA VAL A 655 -19.74 58.91 -26.74
C VAL A 655 -18.91 58.12 -25.68
N THR A 656 -17.75 57.70 -25.98
CA THR A 656 -16.38 58.06 -25.63
C THR A 656 -16.01 58.23 -24.15
N PHE A 657 -14.93 57.65 -23.87
CA PHE A 657 -13.67 58.01 -23.24
C PHE A 657 -13.43 57.39 -21.89
N LEU A 658 -12.41 56.61 -21.81
CA LEU A 658 -10.99 56.78 -21.46
C LEU A 658 -10.85 56.71 -19.96
N ILE A 659 -9.91 56.05 -19.33
CA ILE A 659 -8.48 55.86 -19.52
C ILE A 659 -8.01 54.83 -18.47
N THR A 660 -7.12 53.94 -18.87
CA THR A 660 -6.24 53.23 -17.96
C THR A 660 -5.19 54.19 -17.41
N PRO A 661 -4.44 53.93 -16.36
CA PRO A 661 -3.43 52.85 -16.36
C PRO A 661 -3.16 52.11 -15.03
N ALA A 662 -2.48 51.04 -15.15
CA ALA A 662 -1.70 50.39 -14.12
C ALA A 662 -0.26 50.89 -14.19
N PRO A 663 0.72 50.42 -13.44
CA PRO A 663 0.81 50.09 -12.05
C PRO A 663 1.90 50.92 -11.36
N PRO A 664 2.64 50.61 -10.35
CA PRO A 664 3.69 49.61 -10.36
C PRO A 664 3.91 48.76 -9.09
N ALA A 665 4.70 47.80 -9.34
CA ALA A 665 5.26 46.82 -8.44
C ALA A 665 6.27 47.40 -7.44
N CYS A 666 6.55 46.65 -6.43
CA CYS A 666 7.87 46.38 -5.82
C CYS A 666 7.66 45.78 -4.45
N SER A 667 7.99 44.59 -4.31
CA SER A 667 9.18 43.92 -3.80
C SER A 667 9.38 44.23 -2.32
N THR A 668 9.67 43.34 -1.47
CA THR A 668 10.72 42.37 -1.34
C THR A 668 10.62 41.62 -0.01
N HIS A 669 11.06 40.39 -0.02
CA HIS A 669 11.84 39.69 1.00
C HIS A 669 11.22 39.50 2.39
N HIS A 670 11.38 38.44 3.05
CA HIS A 670 12.29 37.30 3.12
C HIS A 670 11.64 36.20 3.93
N LEU A 671 11.84 34.99 3.46
CA LEU A 671 12.63 33.90 4.03
C LEU A 671 12.12 33.32 5.33
N THR A 672 11.87 32.16 5.26
CA THR A 672 12.47 30.90 5.60
C THR A 672 11.83 30.14 6.74
N LEU A 673 11.73 28.91 6.47
CA LEU A 673 11.68 27.68 7.24
C LEU A 673 10.34 27.03 7.32
#